data_5345c62d97e2709f42eef21ead0e2d3f
#
_entry.id   5345c62d97e2709f42eef21ead0e2d3f
#
_cell.length_a   1.000
_cell.length_b   1.000
_cell.length_c   1.000
_cell.angle_alpha   90.00
_cell.angle_beta   90.00
_cell.angle_gamma   90.00
#
_symmetry.space_group_name_H-M   'P 1'
#
loop_
_entity.id
_entity.type
_entity.pdbx_description
1 polymer ?
#
loop_
_entity_poly.entity_id
_entity_poly.type
_entity_poly.pdbx_seq_one_letter_code
_entity_poly.pdbx_strand_id
1 'polypeptide(L)'
;MAASRVMRAAGFAAPKKGETFELRSGLVSQYAHERKDAIQRTIAAMTLGKDVSALFPDVLKNIATHDLAQKKLVYLYLTNYAKSHPDLCILAVNTFVQDTSDPNPLVRALAIRTMGCIRVEKMVDYLSEPLRKTLKDESPYVRKTAAICVAKLFDLNPTMCIENGFLETLQEMLADANPMVVANAVTALSEIMETSPETQAFIMNSKVLTKLLVALNECSEWGRITILNALAGYTPTDIKEADHICERVTPQFQHANAAVVMAAVKVIMLSLDKVKPESALQLIKKMAPPLVTLVSSAPEVEYVALRNINLILQKQPDILSKEMRVFFCKYNDPEYVKLEKLEIMIKLANEKNVDQLLAELKEYASEVDVDFVRRAVRAIGQCAIKIDSASERCINVLLDLINSSTHKVPYVVQEAITVIKDIFRKYPSRYEAIIPTLCSSLDDLSEPNARASLIWIIGEYAEKISNADDLLSTFLEGFDNEGVQVQLQLLTATVKLFLKKPDSTQELVQRMLKTATNDCDNPDIRDRAYVYWRLLSSDPQVAKSVVLSEKPPLSTETKSLPAGLLNELIGEISSLASVYHKPKESFLGRGRFGADKLQKRAIEEQRALAREAPVEAALTKGGVENLLDFEGGMDSGETPISPTADPAMVAQILGPAVGEAGAGNLNDLLGLFGEDPAAGSSASGGFAGGIAAGLDGLSLEPSQAQPKKVNNEDILGLF
;
A
#
# COMPACT_ATOMS: atom_id res chain seq x y z
N MET A 1 -36.83 35.26 15.50
CA MET A 1 -37.05 34.68 14.16
C MET A 1 -35.78 34.53 13.33
N ALA A 2 -34.79 35.42 13.44
CA ALA A 2 -33.52 35.28 12.68
C ALA A 2 -32.63 34.12 13.17
N ALA A 3 -32.52 33.86 14.47
CA ALA A 3 -31.76 32.76 15.04
C ALA A 3 -32.28 31.37 14.64
N SER A 4 -33.57 31.23 14.44
CA SER A 4 -34.22 29.99 13.99
C SER A 4 -33.94 29.65 12.50
N ARG A 5 -33.62 30.65 11.68
CA ARG A 5 -33.21 30.44 10.28
C ARG A 5 -31.74 30.05 10.14
N VAL A 6 -30.89 30.56 11.01
CA VAL A 6 -29.45 30.23 11.01
C VAL A 6 -29.20 28.80 11.51
N MET A 7 -30.00 28.33 12.50
CA MET A 7 -29.86 26.93 12.95
C MET A 7 -30.43 25.90 11.94
N ARG A 8 -31.34 26.29 11.03
CA ARG A 8 -31.79 25.42 9.92
C ARG A 8 -30.70 25.20 8.86
N ALA A 9 -29.76 26.13 8.73
CA ALA A 9 -28.64 26.01 7.79
C ALA A 9 -27.48 25.15 8.36
N ALA A 10 -27.44 24.89 9.65
CA ALA A 10 -26.34 24.16 10.31
C ALA A 10 -26.55 22.65 10.51
N GLY A 11 -27.68 22.07 10.02
CA GLY A 11 -27.86 20.60 9.92
C GLY A 11 -27.95 19.78 11.23
N PHE A 12 -27.83 20.38 12.42
CA PHE A 12 -27.71 19.68 13.71
C PHE A 12 -28.91 19.76 14.64
N ALA A 13 -30.08 20.22 14.17
CA ALA A 13 -31.25 20.24 15.02
C ALA A 13 -32.01 18.92 14.92
N ALA A 14 -32.17 18.22 16.04
CA ALA A 14 -33.16 17.12 16.17
C ALA A 14 -34.50 17.55 15.60
N PRO A 15 -35.21 16.68 14.85
CA PRO A 15 -36.49 17.07 14.23
C PRO A 15 -37.44 17.60 15.31
N LYS A 16 -37.93 18.83 15.11
CA LYS A 16 -38.94 19.38 15.97
C LYS A 16 -40.19 18.48 15.92
N LYS A 17 -40.87 18.28 17.03
CA LYS A 17 -42.12 17.44 17.10
C LYS A 17 -43.10 17.76 15.97
N GLY A 18 -43.17 19.02 15.48
CA GLY A 18 -44.01 19.43 14.36
C GLY A 18 -43.51 18.90 12.97
N GLU A 19 -42.20 18.81 12.71
CA GLU A 19 -41.70 18.33 11.43
C GLU A 19 -41.99 16.84 11.20
N THR A 20 -41.82 16.01 12.23
CA THR A 20 -42.20 14.59 12.19
C THR A 20 -43.69 14.39 12.01
N PHE A 21 -44.51 15.24 12.60
CA PHE A 21 -45.97 15.18 12.45
C PHE A 21 -46.39 15.56 11.03
N GLU A 22 -45.81 16.61 10.43
CA GLU A 22 -46.08 17.00 9.04
C GLU A 22 -45.69 15.88 8.07
N LEU A 23 -44.52 15.28 8.25
CA LEU A 23 -44.09 14.15 7.43
C LEU A 23 -45.02 12.96 7.54
N ARG A 24 -45.44 12.62 8.77
CA ARG A 24 -46.41 11.54 9.00
C ARG A 24 -47.77 11.82 8.36
N SER A 25 -48.27 13.04 8.49
CA SER A 25 -49.54 13.48 7.87
C SER A 25 -49.44 13.38 6.33
N GLY A 26 -48.35 13.82 5.73
CA GLY A 26 -48.11 13.72 4.29
C GLY A 26 -47.99 12.27 3.80
N LEU A 27 -47.34 11.39 4.55
CA LEU A 27 -47.19 9.97 4.20
C LEU A 27 -48.52 9.21 4.17
N VAL A 28 -49.50 9.65 4.94
CA VAL A 28 -50.82 9.02 5.04
C VAL A 28 -51.87 9.77 4.20
N SER A 29 -51.51 10.84 3.49
CA SER A 29 -52.45 11.62 2.68
C SER A 29 -53.15 10.78 1.60
N GLN A 30 -54.37 11.17 1.27
CA GLN A 30 -55.16 10.58 0.17
C GLN A 30 -54.57 10.92 -1.19
N TYR A 31 -53.86 12.04 -1.31
CA TYR A 31 -53.28 12.52 -2.57
C TYR A 31 -51.93 11.91 -2.85
N ALA A 32 -51.77 11.30 -4.02
CA ALA A 32 -50.54 10.62 -4.43
C ALA A 32 -49.28 11.55 -4.49
N HIS A 33 -49.50 12.81 -4.93
CA HIS A 33 -48.44 13.79 -5.00
C HIS A 33 -47.92 14.23 -3.63
N GLU A 34 -48.81 14.37 -2.64
CA GLU A 34 -48.42 14.69 -1.27
C GLU A 34 -47.65 13.56 -0.61
N ARG A 35 -48.06 12.30 -0.87
CA ARG A 35 -47.32 11.13 -0.39
C ARG A 35 -45.91 11.08 -0.99
N LYS A 36 -45.81 11.36 -2.32
CA LYS A 36 -44.53 11.39 -2.99
C LYS A 36 -43.60 12.48 -2.44
N ASP A 37 -44.09 13.69 -2.24
CA ASP A 37 -43.35 14.79 -1.62
C ASP A 37 -42.91 14.44 -0.18
N ALA A 38 -43.81 13.88 0.61
CA ALA A 38 -43.52 13.48 1.98
C ALA A 38 -42.42 12.38 2.04
N ILE A 39 -42.41 11.41 1.09
CA ILE A 39 -41.35 10.39 0.98
C ILE A 39 -40.02 11.03 0.56
N GLN A 40 -40.02 11.94 -0.41
CA GLN A 40 -38.82 12.66 -0.82
C GLN A 40 -38.22 13.46 0.35
N ARG A 41 -39.04 14.17 1.10
CA ARG A 41 -38.60 14.93 2.29
C ARG A 41 -38.13 14.01 3.41
N THR A 42 -38.70 12.83 3.57
CA THR A 42 -38.24 11.81 4.53
C THR A 42 -36.87 11.27 4.15
N ILE A 43 -36.66 10.96 2.85
CA ILE A 43 -35.35 10.52 2.34
C ILE A 43 -34.32 11.64 2.48
N ALA A 44 -34.66 12.89 2.15
CA ALA A 44 -33.77 14.03 2.34
C ALA A 44 -33.38 14.22 3.82
N ALA A 45 -34.30 14.02 4.75
CA ALA A 45 -34.00 14.04 6.20
C ALA A 45 -33.05 12.88 6.59
N MET A 46 -33.26 11.68 6.05
CA MET A 46 -32.39 10.51 6.25
C MET A 46 -30.99 10.76 5.72
N THR A 47 -30.83 11.33 4.51
CA THR A 47 -29.52 11.63 3.92
C THR A 47 -28.75 12.72 4.69
N LEU A 48 -29.46 13.60 5.42
CA LEU A 48 -28.86 14.58 6.33
C LEU A 48 -28.48 13.98 7.71
N GLY A 49 -28.62 12.67 7.89
CA GLY A 49 -28.30 11.99 9.15
C GLY A 49 -29.36 12.17 10.25
N LYS A 50 -30.55 12.69 9.95
CA LYS A 50 -31.63 12.76 10.92
C LYS A 50 -32.25 11.37 11.10
N ASP A 51 -32.50 10.97 12.33
CA ASP A 51 -33.19 9.72 12.60
C ASP A 51 -34.71 9.90 12.30
N VAL A 52 -35.16 9.19 11.28
CA VAL A 52 -36.58 9.13 10.85
C VAL A 52 -37.16 7.71 10.97
N SER A 53 -36.54 6.85 11.79
CA SER A 53 -36.97 5.46 12.02
C SER A 53 -38.40 5.36 12.55
N ALA A 54 -38.85 6.34 13.33
CA ALA A 54 -40.22 6.43 13.84
C ALA A 54 -41.29 6.52 12.73
N LEU A 55 -40.92 6.85 11.49
CA LEU A 55 -41.80 6.91 10.32
C LEU A 55 -41.90 5.58 9.55
N PHE A 56 -41.15 4.55 9.98
CA PHE A 56 -41.07 3.26 9.29
C PHE A 56 -42.43 2.65 8.95
N PRO A 57 -43.42 2.54 9.87
CA PRO A 57 -44.73 1.97 9.56
C PRO A 57 -45.53 2.78 8.52
N ASP A 58 -45.35 4.12 8.50
CA ASP A 58 -46.08 4.99 7.60
C ASP A 58 -45.46 5.03 6.21
N VAL A 59 -44.12 4.91 6.11
CA VAL A 59 -43.41 4.72 4.85
C VAL A 59 -43.73 3.34 4.27
N LEU A 60 -43.78 2.29 5.07
CA LEU A 60 -44.13 0.93 4.68
C LEU A 60 -45.51 0.85 4.00
N LYS A 61 -46.53 1.61 4.47
CA LYS A 61 -47.84 1.66 3.83
C LYS A 61 -47.81 2.13 2.38
N ASN A 62 -46.77 2.87 1.98
CA ASN A 62 -46.60 3.38 0.64
C ASN A 62 -45.88 2.41 -0.32
N ILE A 63 -45.52 1.20 0.13
CA ILE A 63 -44.82 0.22 -0.70
C ILE A 63 -45.67 -0.30 -1.87
N ALA A 64 -46.97 -0.37 -1.72
CA ALA A 64 -47.92 -0.85 -2.72
C ALA A 64 -48.24 0.16 -3.83
N THR A 65 -47.40 1.17 -4.04
CA THR A 65 -47.57 2.17 -5.11
C THR A 65 -47.18 1.60 -6.49
N HIS A 66 -47.88 2.10 -7.56
CA HIS A 66 -47.54 1.79 -8.94
C HIS A 66 -46.48 2.77 -9.53
N ASP A 67 -46.22 3.91 -8.86
CA ASP A 67 -45.18 4.84 -9.30
C ASP A 67 -43.79 4.26 -8.99
N LEU A 68 -43.03 3.96 -10.03
CA LEU A 68 -41.65 3.40 -9.94
C LEU A 68 -40.71 4.32 -9.16
N ALA A 69 -40.85 5.65 -9.33
CA ALA A 69 -39.98 6.60 -8.63
C ALA A 69 -40.27 6.60 -7.11
N GLN A 70 -41.53 6.61 -6.73
CA GLN A 70 -41.95 6.51 -5.33
C GLN A 70 -41.50 5.14 -4.74
N LYS A 71 -41.73 4.04 -5.47
CA LYS A 71 -41.32 2.68 -5.05
C LYS A 71 -39.83 2.58 -4.79
N LYS A 72 -38.97 3.18 -5.65
CA LYS A 72 -37.51 3.24 -5.43
C LYS A 72 -37.15 3.93 -4.10
N LEU A 73 -37.78 5.04 -3.79
CA LEU A 73 -37.53 5.78 -2.54
C LEU A 73 -37.95 5.01 -1.31
N VAL A 74 -39.13 4.35 -1.36
CA VAL A 74 -39.62 3.50 -0.27
C VAL A 74 -38.63 2.33 -0.05
N TYR A 75 -38.19 1.68 -1.12
CA TYR A 75 -37.23 0.56 -1.04
C TYR A 75 -35.87 1.00 -0.49
N LEU A 76 -35.39 2.17 -0.88
CA LEU A 76 -34.17 2.75 -0.34
C LEU A 76 -34.27 2.97 1.17
N TYR A 77 -35.39 3.53 1.61
CA TYR A 77 -35.68 3.75 3.05
C TYR A 77 -35.69 2.40 3.81
N LEU A 78 -36.43 1.41 3.29
CA LEU A 78 -36.48 0.08 3.89
C LEU A 78 -35.09 -0.59 3.99
N THR A 79 -34.30 -0.52 2.94
CA THR A 79 -32.94 -1.09 2.95
C THR A 79 -32.06 -0.44 4.03
N ASN A 80 -32.18 0.88 4.21
CA ASN A 80 -31.38 1.60 5.20
C ASN A 80 -31.77 1.24 6.65
N TYR A 81 -33.06 1.11 6.94
CA TYR A 81 -33.56 0.83 8.28
C TYR A 81 -33.86 -0.66 8.56
N ALA A 82 -33.72 -1.55 7.59
CA ALA A 82 -34.01 -2.97 7.77
C ALA A 82 -33.20 -3.63 8.89
N LYS A 83 -31.94 -3.23 9.03
CA LYS A 83 -31.06 -3.77 10.07
C LYS A 83 -31.47 -3.32 11.48
N SER A 84 -32.00 -2.10 11.62
CA SER A 84 -32.47 -1.55 12.90
C SER A 84 -33.85 -2.08 13.30
N HIS A 85 -34.71 -2.37 12.30
CA HIS A 85 -36.10 -2.81 12.50
C HIS A 85 -36.42 -4.09 11.72
N PRO A 86 -35.76 -5.22 11.99
CA PRO A 86 -35.94 -6.47 11.24
C PRO A 86 -37.37 -7.00 11.28
N ASP A 87 -38.04 -6.91 12.42
CA ASP A 87 -39.38 -7.43 12.59
C ASP A 87 -40.45 -6.64 11.79
N LEU A 88 -40.25 -5.33 11.62
CA LEU A 88 -41.13 -4.52 10.76
C LEU A 88 -40.85 -4.76 9.29
N CYS A 89 -39.61 -5.07 8.91
CA CYS A 89 -39.23 -5.33 7.54
C CYS A 89 -39.87 -6.61 6.98
N ILE A 90 -40.17 -7.60 7.83
CA ILE A 90 -40.90 -8.82 7.45
C ILE A 90 -42.27 -8.52 6.86
N LEU A 91 -42.93 -7.46 7.28
CA LEU A 91 -44.20 -7.06 6.73
C LEU A 91 -44.16 -6.63 5.27
N ALA A 92 -42.97 -6.25 4.76
CA ALA A 92 -42.76 -5.91 3.37
C ALA A 92 -42.56 -7.15 2.45
N VAL A 93 -42.27 -8.32 2.99
CA VAL A 93 -41.93 -9.52 2.23
C VAL A 93 -43.01 -9.90 1.21
N ASN A 94 -44.26 -9.90 1.62
CA ASN A 94 -45.36 -10.24 0.72
C ASN A 94 -45.43 -9.32 -0.51
N THR A 95 -45.20 -8.01 -0.29
CA THR A 95 -45.15 -7.04 -1.41
C THR A 95 -43.94 -7.25 -2.30
N PHE A 96 -42.78 -7.53 -1.72
CA PHE A 96 -41.59 -7.88 -2.52
C PHE A 96 -41.81 -9.11 -3.39
N VAL A 97 -42.37 -10.17 -2.84
CA VAL A 97 -42.72 -11.39 -3.60
C VAL A 97 -43.73 -11.09 -4.70
N GLN A 98 -44.76 -10.28 -4.43
CA GLN A 98 -45.71 -9.82 -5.44
C GLN A 98 -45.03 -9.03 -6.56
N ASP A 99 -44.17 -8.10 -6.19
CA ASP A 99 -43.41 -7.23 -7.13
C ASP A 99 -42.40 -8.02 -8.01
N THR A 100 -41.92 -9.17 -7.55
CA THR A 100 -41.09 -10.06 -8.43
C THR A 100 -41.93 -10.73 -9.53
N SER A 101 -43.23 -10.61 -9.51
CA SER A 101 -44.16 -11.10 -10.55
C SER A 101 -44.87 -9.99 -11.31
N ASP A 102 -44.47 -8.73 -11.10
CA ASP A 102 -45.04 -7.55 -11.77
C ASP A 102 -44.79 -7.63 -13.30
N PRO A 103 -45.75 -7.20 -14.14
CA PRO A 103 -45.57 -7.16 -15.60
C PRO A 103 -44.38 -6.28 -16.01
N ASN A 104 -44.02 -5.26 -15.23
CA ASN A 104 -42.89 -4.36 -15.53
C ASN A 104 -41.54 -4.97 -15.08
N PRO A 105 -40.59 -5.27 -15.98
CA PRO A 105 -39.30 -5.84 -15.63
C PRO A 105 -38.46 -4.94 -14.71
N LEU A 106 -38.66 -3.62 -14.73
CA LEU A 106 -37.97 -2.71 -13.83
C LEU A 106 -38.41 -2.89 -12.38
N VAL A 107 -39.70 -3.17 -12.14
CA VAL A 107 -40.21 -3.46 -10.81
C VAL A 107 -39.71 -4.82 -10.32
N ARG A 108 -39.75 -5.86 -11.17
CA ARG A 108 -39.23 -7.17 -10.83
C ARG A 108 -37.74 -7.12 -10.42
N ALA A 109 -36.94 -6.43 -11.21
CA ALA A 109 -35.51 -6.26 -10.93
C ALA A 109 -35.25 -5.44 -9.66
N LEU A 110 -36.06 -4.39 -9.41
CA LEU A 110 -35.96 -3.58 -8.20
C LEU A 110 -36.29 -4.39 -6.96
N ALA A 111 -37.33 -5.21 -7.01
CA ALA A 111 -37.76 -6.07 -5.90
C ALA A 111 -36.65 -7.07 -5.53
N ILE A 112 -36.14 -7.83 -6.51
CA ILE A 112 -35.10 -8.84 -6.23
C ILE A 112 -33.78 -8.20 -5.74
N ARG A 113 -33.39 -7.04 -6.30
CA ARG A 113 -32.23 -6.26 -5.82
C ARG A 113 -32.39 -5.88 -4.36
N THR A 114 -33.55 -5.36 -3.99
CA THR A 114 -33.84 -4.88 -2.63
C THR A 114 -33.84 -6.03 -1.63
N MET A 115 -34.51 -7.13 -1.97
CA MET A 115 -34.49 -8.34 -1.13
C MET A 115 -33.06 -8.85 -0.88
N GLY A 116 -32.20 -8.87 -1.90
CA GLY A 116 -30.80 -9.26 -1.76
C GLY A 116 -29.93 -8.24 -0.99
N CYS A 117 -30.36 -6.97 -0.88
CA CYS A 117 -29.65 -5.95 -0.08
C CYS A 117 -30.05 -5.94 1.39
N ILE A 118 -31.23 -6.47 1.71
CA ILE A 118 -31.72 -6.53 3.09
C ILE A 118 -31.08 -7.74 3.79
N ARG A 119 -30.09 -7.46 4.64
CA ARG A 119 -29.34 -8.48 5.38
C ARG A 119 -30.05 -8.84 6.70
N VAL A 120 -31.22 -9.47 6.58
CA VAL A 120 -32.04 -9.95 7.71
C VAL A 120 -32.25 -11.45 7.53
N GLU A 121 -31.74 -12.27 8.45
CA GLU A 121 -31.79 -13.76 8.37
C GLU A 121 -33.20 -14.27 8.16
N LYS A 122 -34.19 -13.70 8.89
CA LYS A 122 -35.61 -14.08 8.77
C LYS A 122 -36.24 -13.86 7.38
N MET A 123 -35.58 -13.09 6.49
CA MET A 123 -36.01 -12.84 5.12
C MET A 123 -35.39 -13.78 4.09
N VAL A 124 -34.28 -14.43 4.46
CA VAL A 124 -33.51 -15.30 3.57
C VAL A 124 -34.36 -16.44 3.04
N ASP A 125 -35.19 -17.07 3.88
CA ASP A 125 -36.04 -18.19 3.51
C ASP A 125 -37.09 -17.81 2.44
N TYR A 126 -37.56 -16.58 2.45
CA TYR A 126 -38.53 -16.07 1.48
C TYR A 126 -37.91 -15.63 0.15
N LEU A 127 -36.59 -15.56 0.06
CA LEU A 127 -35.87 -15.09 -1.13
C LEU A 127 -35.66 -16.20 -2.16
N SER A 128 -35.61 -17.49 -1.78
CA SER A 128 -35.23 -18.61 -2.63
C SER A 128 -36.15 -18.76 -3.85
N GLU A 129 -37.45 -18.77 -3.68
CA GLU A 129 -38.41 -18.94 -4.79
C GLU A 129 -38.44 -17.72 -5.75
N PRO A 130 -38.56 -16.47 -5.26
CA PRO A 130 -38.39 -15.29 -6.12
C PRO A 130 -37.09 -15.27 -6.90
N LEU A 131 -35.97 -15.67 -6.27
CA LEU A 131 -34.67 -15.69 -6.91
C LEU A 131 -34.59 -16.75 -8.02
N ARG A 132 -35.10 -17.99 -7.77
CA ARG A 132 -35.19 -19.05 -8.78
C ARG A 132 -35.99 -18.61 -10.00
N LYS A 133 -37.10 -17.91 -9.80
CA LYS A 133 -37.95 -17.38 -10.85
C LYS A 133 -37.24 -16.29 -11.66
N THR A 134 -36.61 -15.32 -10.98
CA THR A 134 -35.98 -14.18 -11.63
C THR A 134 -34.68 -14.52 -12.35
N LEU A 135 -33.97 -15.56 -11.93
CA LEU A 135 -32.79 -16.09 -12.67
C LEU A 135 -33.16 -16.63 -14.06
N LYS A 136 -34.41 -17.10 -14.24
CA LYS A 136 -34.93 -17.61 -15.52
C LYS A 136 -35.91 -16.65 -16.20
N ASP A 137 -35.93 -15.36 -15.80
CA ASP A 137 -36.83 -14.35 -16.35
C ASP A 137 -36.58 -14.11 -17.85
N GLU A 138 -37.61 -13.74 -18.59
CA GLU A 138 -37.53 -13.41 -20.02
C GLU A 138 -36.63 -12.17 -20.25
N SER A 139 -36.69 -11.20 -19.33
CA SER A 139 -35.92 -9.95 -19.42
C SER A 139 -34.48 -10.13 -18.96
N PRO A 140 -33.47 -9.84 -19.80
CA PRO A 140 -32.06 -9.90 -19.39
C PRO A 140 -31.75 -8.89 -18.27
N TYR A 141 -32.51 -7.80 -18.14
CA TYR A 141 -32.34 -6.83 -17.05
C TYR A 141 -32.66 -7.45 -15.69
N VAL A 142 -33.65 -8.31 -15.60
CA VAL A 142 -34.00 -9.05 -14.38
C VAL A 142 -32.96 -10.13 -14.09
N ARG A 143 -32.59 -10.93 -15.11
CA ARG A 143 -31.59 -12.01 -14.97
C ARG A 143 -30.25 -11.49 -14.45
N LYS A 144 -29.73 -10.38 -15.01
CA LYS A 144 -28.45 -9.80 -14.54
C LYS A 144 -28.49 -9.36 -13.09
N THR A 145 -29.67 -8.83 -12.64
CA THR A 145 -29.83 -8.37 -11.26
C THR A 145 -29.97 -9.55 -10.29
N ALA A 146 -30.66 -10.60 -10.73
CA ALA A 146 -30.80 -11.84 -9.97
C ALA A 146 -29.44 -12.55 -9.80
N ALA A 147 -28.59 -12.55 -10.81
CA ALA A 147 -27.25 -13.14 -10.71
C ALA A 147 -26.43 -12.52 -9.58
N ILE A 148 -26.40 -11.18 -9.47
CA ILE A 148 -25.71 -10.49 -8.35
C ILE A 148 -26.38 -10.76 -7.00
N CYS A 149 -27.71 -10.97 -7.01
CA CYS A 149 -28.43 -11.29 -5.78
C CYS A 149 -28.01 -12.67 -5.22
N VAL A 150 -27.65 -13.65 -6.07
CA VAL A 150 -27.13 -14.94 -5.62
C VAL A 150 -25.84 -14.76 -4.81
N ALA A 151 -24.90 -13.95 -5.26
CA ALA A 151 -23.66 -13.70 -4.52
C ALA A 151 -23.93 -13.07 -3.14
N LYS A 152 -24.88 -12.12 -3.07
CA LYS A 152 -25.29 -11.52 -1.80
C LYS A 152 -25.98 -12.51 -0.86
N LEU A 153 -26.76 -13.43 -1.42
CA LEU A 153 -27.42 -14.49 -0.64
C LEU A 153 -26.39 -15.50 -0.14
N PHE A 154 -25.40 -15.83 -0.96
CA PHE A 154 -24.30 -16.72 -0.59
C PHE A 154 -23.51 -16.20 0.61
N ASP A 155 -23.29 -14.89 0.67
CA ASP A 155 -22.61 -14.21 1.78
C ASP A 155 -23.39 -14.33 3.12
N LEU A 156 -24.74 -14.48 3.05
CA LEU A 156 -25.61 -14.64 4.20
C LEU A 156 -25.81 -16.10 4.60
N ASN A 157 -26.09 -16.96 3.63
CA ASN A 157 -26.37 -18.38 3.82
C ASN A 157 -25.84 -19.24 2.66
N PRO A 158 -24.55 -19.66 2.74
CA PRO A 158 -23.93 -20.48 1.69
C PRO A 158 -24.65 -21.83 1.47
N THR A 159 -25.07 -22.48 2.54
CA THR A 159 -25.69 -23.82 2.48
C THR A 159 -26.97 -23.80 1.66
N MET A 160 -27.84 -22.81 1.91
CA MET A 160 -29.07 -22.63 1.15
C MET A 160 -28.83 -22.36 -0.35
N CYS A 161 -27.76 -21.62 -0.70
CA CYS A 161 -27.40 -21.40 -2.12
C CYS A 161 -26.98 -22.67 -2.81
N ILE A 162 -26.23 -23.54 -2.14
CA ILE A 162 -25.78 -24.82 -2.67
C ILE A 162 -26.95 -25.78 -2.80
N GLU A 163 -27.77 -25.95 -1.77
CA GLU A 163 -28.93 -26.86 -1.76
C GLU A 163 -29.97 -26.50 -2.82
N ASN A 164 -30.17 -25.23 -3.11
CA ASN A 164 -31.10 -24.77 -4.14
C ASN A 164 -30.53 -24.81 -5.58
N GLY A 165 -29.28 -25.19 -5.78
CA GLY A 165 -28.67 -25.28 -7.12
C GLY A 165 -28.44 -23.92 -7.78
N PHE A 166 -28.22 -22.84 -6.99
CA PHE A 166 -28.02 -21.51 -7.56
C PHE A 166 -26.65 -21.34 -8.19
N LEU A 167 -25.63 -22.06 -7.72
CA LEU A 167 -24.29 -22.02 -8.32
C LEU A 167 -24.27 -22.63 -9.72
N GLU A 168 -24.95 -23.77 -9.90
CA GLU A 168 -25.13 -24.43 -11.20
C GLU A 168 -25.90 -23.52 -12.16
N THR A 169 -26.95 -22.86 -11.67
CA THR A 169 -27.72 -21.90 -12.49
C THR A 169 -26.84 -20.71 -12.91
N LEU A 170 -26.00 -20.16 -12.04
CA LEU A 170 -25.04 -19.11 -12.41
C LEU A 170 -24.04 -19.60 -13.47
N GLN A 171 -23.58 -20.83 -13.35
CA GLN A 171 -22.66 -21.45 -14.34
C GLN A 171 -23.36 -21.63 -15.71
N GLU A 172 -24.65 -21.97 -15.72
CA GLU A 172 -25.47 -22.00 -16.95
C GLU A 172 -25.62 -20.60 -17.57
N MET A 173 -25.78 -19.56 -16.75
CA MET A 173 -25.91 -18.17 -17.20
C MET A 173 -24.65 -17.61 -17.88
N LEU A 174 -23.49 -18.25 -17.75
CA LEU A 174 -22.29 -17.93 -18.55
C LEU A 174 -22.50 -18.19 -20.05
N ALA A 175 -23.52 -18.98 -20.39
CA ALA A 175 -23.93 -19.26 -21.76
C ALA A 175 -25.09 -18.39 -22.25
N ASP A 176 -25.53 -17.38 -21.47
CA ASP A 176 -26.64 -16.49 -21.85
C ASP A 176 -26.34 -15.75 -23.17
N ALA A 177 -27.39 -15.45 -23.94
CA ALA A 177 -27.29 -14.67 -25.18
C ALA A 177 -26.93 -13.20 -24.94
N ASN A 178 -27.24 -12.66 -23.74
CA ASN A 178 -26.98 -11.27 -23.42
C ASN A 178 -25.63 -11.10 -22.69
N PRO A 179 -24.66 -10.33 -23.25
CA PRO A 179 -23.33 -10.19 -22.66
C PRO A 179 -23.33 -9.53 -21.28
N MET A 180 -24.33 -8.69 -20.97
CA MET A 180 -24.45 -8.10 -19.62
C MET A 180 -24.87 -9.11 -18.57
N VAL A 181 -25.67 -10.13 -18.93
CA VAL A 181 -26.00 -11.23 -18.01
C VAL A 181 -24.77 -12.07 -17.76
N VAL A 182 -24.03 -12.41 -18.80
CA VAL A 182 -22.76 -13.14 -18.71
C VAL A 182 -21.79 -12.41 -17.78
N ALA A 183 -21.57 -11.11 -17.97
CA ALA A 183 -20.66 -10.32 -17.12
C ALA A 183 -21.08 -10.32 -15.64
N ASN A 184 -22.39 -10.20 -15.34
CA ASN A 184 -22.88 -10.23 -13.97
C ASN A 184 -22.82 -11.64 -13.35
N ALA A 185 -23.01 -12.68 -14.13
CA ALA A 185 -22.81 -14.08 -13.69
C ALA A 185 -21.33 -14.33 -13.34
N VAL A 186 -20.40 -13.84 -14.18
CA VAL A 186 -18.96 -13.90 -13.89
C VAL A 186 -18.64 -13.13 -12.60
N THR A 187 -19.18 -11.93 -12.42
CA THR A 187 -18.98 -11.14 -11.18
C THR A 187 -19.45 -11.92 -9.94
N ALA A 188 -20.66 -12.49 -10.02
CA ALA A 188 -21.23 -13.25 -8.91
C ALA A 188 -20.39 -14.50 -8.56
N LEU A 189 -19.98 -15.27 -9.56
CA LEU A 189 -19.14 -16.45 -9.37
C LEU A 189 -17.75 -16.12 -8.86
N SER A 190 -17.14 -15.02 -9.33
CA SER A 190 -15.84 -14.54 -8.84
C SER A 190 -15.90 -14.12 -7.37
N GLU A 191 -16.94 -13.39 -6.98
CA GLU A 191 -17.19 -12.97 -5.59
C GLU A 191 -17.37 -14.18 -4.66
N ILE A 192 -18.18 -15.16 -5.09
CA ILE A 192 -18.39 -16.41 -4.33
C ILE A 192 -17.07 -17.17 -4.18
N MET A 193 -16.26 -17.23 -5.23
CA MET A 193 -14.96 -17.93 -5.20
C MET A 193 -13.93 -17.21 -4.31
N GLU A 194 -13.95 -15.87 -4.25
CA GLU A 194 -13.11 -15.11 -3.33
C GLU A 194 -13.53 -15.33 -1.86
N THR A 195 -14.83 -15.40 -1.61
CA THR A 195 -15.38 -15.61 -0.25
C THR A 195 -15.15 -17.05 0.22
N SER A 196 -15.33 -18.03 -0.65
CA SER A 196 -15.23 -19.46 -0.33
C SER A 196 -14.50 -20.22 -1.45
N PRO A 197 -13.16 -20.22 -1.45
CA PRO A 197 -12.35 -20.90 -2.48
C PRO A 197 -12.59 -22.41 -2.57
N GLU A 198 -13.07 -23.02 -1.48
CA GLU A 198 -13.33 -24.46 -1.38
C GLU A 198 -14.49 -24.91 -2.26
N THR A 199 -15.44 -24.03 -2.56
CA THR A 199 -16.65 -24.37 -3.33
C THR A 199 -16.40 -24.59 -4.81
N GLN A 200 -15.24 -24.18 -5.36
CA GLN A 200 -14.95 -24.21 -6.79
C GLN A 200 -16.11 -23.72 -7.67
N ALA A 201 -16.79 -22.66 -7.22
CA ALA A 201 -18.02 -22.16 -7.82
C ALA A 201 -17.83 -21.71 -9.28
N PHE A 202 -16.63 -21.27 -9.67
CA PHE A 202 -16.33 -20.77 -11.00
C PHE A 202 -15.41 -21.75 -11.75
N ILE A 203 -16.01 -22.54 -12.67
CA ILE A 203 -15.28 -23.47 -13.53
C ILE A 203 -15.15 -22.87 -14.92
N MET A 204 -13.93 -22.43 -15.27
CA MET A 204 -13.64 -21.92 -16.61
C MET A 204 -13.11 -23.06 -17.49
N ASN A 205 -13.92 -23.50 -18.43
CA ASN A 205 -13.52 -24.43 -19.46
C ASN A 205 -13.39 -23.75 -20.83
N SER A 206 -12.82 -24.39 -21.84
CA SER A 206 -12.58 -23.80 -23.17
C SER A 206 -13.86 -23.30 -23.87
N LYS A 207 -15.03 -23.91 -23.59
CA LYS A 207 -16.31 -23.43 -24.13
C LYS A 207 -16.76 -22.12 -23.47
N VAL A 208 -16.62 -22.02 -22.15
CA VAL A 208 -16.90 -20.79 -21.39
C VAL A 208 -15.93 -19.71 -21.81
N LEU A 209 -14.63 -20.02 -21.91
CA LEU A 209 -13.61 -19.09 -22.38
C LEU A 209 -13.97 -18.46 -23.73
N THR A 210 -14.33 -19.29 -24.72
CA THR A 210 -14.73 -18.80 -26.06
C THR A 210 -15.91 -17.83 -25.97
N LYS A 211 -16.92 -18.10 -25.14
CA LYS A 211 -18.07 -17.21 -24.95
C LYS A 211 -17.69 -15.91 -24.24
N LEU A 212 -16.83 -15.95 -23.22
CA LEU A 212 -16.34 -14.77 -22.53
C LEU A 212 -15.56 -13.87 -23.48
N LEU A 213 -14.72 -14.43 -24.36
CA LEU A 213 -13.97 -13.67 -25.36
C LEU A 213 -14.87 -13.01 -26.42
N VAL A 214 -16.02 -13.60 -26.75
CA VAL A 214 -17.04 -12.97 -27.60
C VAL A 214 -17.75 -11.86 -26.82
N ALA A 215 -18.24 -12.14 -25.62
CA ALA A 215 -18.95 -11.20 -24.77
C ALA A 215 -18.10 -9.97 -24.42
N LEU A 216 -16.77 -10.11 -24.31
CA LEU A 216 -15.83 -9.04 -24.01
C LEU A 216 -15.99 -7.82 -24.92
N ASN A 217 -16.24 -8.00 -26.22
CA ASN A 217 -16.36 -6.90 -27.17
C ASN A 217 -17.75 -6.22 -27.14
N GLU A 218 -18.76 -6.92 -26.68
CA GLU A 218 -20.15 -6.47 -26.66
C GLU A 218 -20.59 -5.89 -25.32
N CYS A 219 -19.81 -6.15 -24.27
CA CYS A 219 -20.08 -5.63 -22.91
C CYS A 219 -19.82 -4.12 -22.78
N SER A 220 -20.49 -3.53 -21.79
CA SER A 220 -20.10 -2.23 -21.27
C SER A 220 -18.69 -2.28 -20.67
N GLU A 221 -18.05 -1.14 -20.45
CA GLU A 221 -16.72 -1.04 -19.84
C GLU A 221 -16.61 -1.79 -18.50
N TRP A 222 -17.62 -1.71 -17.65
CA TRP A 222 -17.70 -2.46 -16.38
C TRP A 222 -17.68 -3.97 -16.58
N GLY A 223 -18.48 -4.46 -17.54
CA GLY A 223 -18.48 -5.89 -17.88
C GLY A 223 -17.15 -6.36 -18.48
N ARG A 224 -16.48 -5.50 -19.27
CA ARG A 224 -15.14 -5.78 -19.80
C ARG A 224 -14.11 -5.95 -18.69
N ILE A 225 -14.10 -5.06 -17.70
CA ILE A 225 -13.19 -5.16 -16.55
C ILE A 225 -13.40 -6.47 -15.80
N THR A 226 -14.66 -6.84 -15.54
CA THR A 226 -14.99 -8.09 -14.85
C THR A 226 -14.53 -9.31 -15.62
N ILE A 227 -14.82 -9.37 -16.92
CA ILE A 227 -14.39 -10.49 -17.78
C ILE A 227 -12.87 -10.57 -17.86
N LEU A 228 -12.17 -9.43 -18.03
CA LEU A 228 -10.71 -9.39 -18.06
C LEU A 228 -10.09 -9.86 -16.72
N ASN A 229 -10.66 -9.47 -15.57
CA ASN A 229 -10.19 -9.95 -14.27
C ASN A 229 -10.40 -11.46 -14.11
N ALA A 230 -11.53 -11.99 -14.59
CA ALA A 230 -11.76 -13.44 -14.60
C ALA A 230 -10.77 -14.17 -15.51
N LEU A 231 -10.47 -13.61 -16.70
CA LEU A 231 -9.45 -14.15 -17.62
C LEU A 231 -8.04 -14.11 -17.01
N ALA A 232 -7.74 -13.12 -16.18
CA ALA A 232 -6.46 -13.03 -15.47
C ALA A 232 -6.26 -14.19 -14.47
N GLY A 233 -7.34 -14.70 -13.87
CA GLY A 233 -7.32 -15.89 -13.00
C GLY A 233 -7.23 -17.21 -13.75
N TYR A 234 -7.42 -17.21 -15.06
CA TYR A 234 -7.40 -18.43 -15.87
C TYR A 234 -5.98 -18.80 -16.32
N THR A 235 -5.65 -20.08 -16.17
CA THR A 235 -4.38 -20.60 -16.67
C THR A 235 -4.61 -21.38 -17.97
N PRO A 236 -4.16 -20.85 -19.14
CA PRO A 236 -4.30 -21.54 -20.42
C PRO A 236 -3.62 -22.92 -20.39
N THR A 237 -4.26 -23.91 -20.99
CA THR A 237 -3.74 -25.28 -21.10
C THR A 237 -2.71 -25.41 -22.21
N ASP A 238 -2.95 -24.72 -23.34
CA ASP A 238 -2.14 -24.78 -24.55
C ASP A 238 -1.62 -23.41 -24.97
N ILE A 239 -0.46 -23.39 -25.65
CA ILE A 239 0.13 -22.19 -26.24
C ILE A 239 -0.82 -21.49 -27.23
N LYS A 240 -1.59 -22.28 -28.01
CA LYS A 240 -2.56 -21.73 -28.97
C LYS A 240 -3.72 -21.02 -28.28
N GLU A 241 -4.15 -21.52 -27.14
CA GLU A 241 -5.21 -20.92 -26.34
C GLU A 241 -4.71 -19.61 -25.72
N ALA A 242 -3.47 -19.59 -25.22
CA ALA A 242 -2.83 -18.36 -24.73
C ALA A 242 -2.69 -17.29 -25.83
N ASP A 243 -2.21 -17.66 -27.02
CA ASP A 243 -2.13 -16.76 -28.17
C ASP A 243 -3.50 -16.19 -28.54
N HIS A 244 -4.55 -17.03 -28.56
CA HIS A 244 -5.92 -16.61 -28.88
C HIS A 244 -6.49 -15.63 -27.84
N ILE A 245 -6.24 -15.87 -26.54
CA ILE A 245 -6.63 -14.94 -25.46
C ILE A 245 -5.94 -13.58 -25.69
N CYS A 246 -4.62 -13.59 -25.91
CA CYS A 246 -3.86 -12.36 -26.13
C CYS A 246 -4.31 -11.58 -27.36
N GLU A 247 -4.63 -12.27 -28.47
CA GLU A 247 -5.15 -11.62 -29.66
C GLU A 247 -6.49 -10.92 -29.43
N ARG A 248 -7.39 -11.55 -28.65
CA ARG A 248 -8.72 -10.99 -28.33
C ARG A 248 -8.67 -9.88 -27.30
N VAL A 249 -7.71 -9.90 -26.39
CA VAL A 249 -7.51 -8.88 -25.35
C VAL A 249 -6.76 -7.64 -25.88
N THR A 250 -5.81 -7.82 -26.80
CA THR A 250 -5.00 -6.71 -27.37
C THR A 250 -5.82 -5.49 -27.84
N PRO A 251 -6.98 -5.61 -28.52
CA PRO A 251 -7.78 -4.44 -28.93
C PRO A 251 -8.26 -3.59 -27.74
N GLN A 252 -8.36 -4.13 -26.55
CA GLN A 252 -8.78 -3.40 -25.33
C GLN A 252 -7.73 -2.37 -24.88
N PHE A 253 -6.50 -2.43 -25.38
CA PHE A 253 -5.48 -1.42 -25.13
C PHE A 253 -5.83 -0.02 -25.66
N GLN A 254 -6.72 0.05 -26.64
CA GLN A 254 -7.17 1.31 -27.25
C GLN A 254 -8.48 1.85 -26.62
N HIS A 255 -8.92 1.25 -25.51
CA HIS A 255 -10.14 1.66 -24.85
C HIS A 255 -9.95 3.00 -24.12
N ALA A 256 -10.98 3.86 -24.12
CA ALA A 256 -10.94 5.16 -23.47
C ALA A 256 -10.84 5.08 -21.93
N ASN A 257 -11.41 4.01 -21.34
CA ASN A 257 -11.36 3.81 -19.88
C ASN A 257 -10.05 3.17 -19.44
N ALA A 258 -9.30 3.88 -18.59
CA ALA A 258 -8.02 3.45 -18.06
C ALA A 258 -8.07 2.08 -17.33
N ALA A 259 -9.17 1.79 -16.64
CA ALA A 259 -9.34 0.52 -15.91
C ALA A 259 -9.44 -0.68 -16.86
N VAL A 260 -10.07 -0.53 -18.03
CA VAL A 260 -10.12 -1.57 -19.07
C VAL A 260 -8.72 -1.83 -19.62
N VAL A 261 -7.96 -0.75 -19.90
CA VAL A 261 -6.59 -0.84 -20.40
C VAL A 261 -5.70 -1.59 -19.38
N MET A 262 -5.77 -1.19 -18.12
CA MET A 262 -4.96 -1.83 -17.06
C MET A 262 -5.36 -3.29 -16.81
N ALA A 263 -6.64 -3.62 -16.86
CA ALA A 263 -7.10 -5.01 -16.79
C ALA A 263 -6.61 -5.85 -17.98
N ALA A 264 -6.57 -5.28 -19.19
CA ALA A 264 -6.01 -5.94 -20.35
C ALA A 264 -4.49 -6.16 -20.23
N VAL A 265 -3.76 -5.16 -19.72
CA VAL A 265 -2.32 -5.28 -19.41
C VAL A 265 -2.08 -6.41 -18.41
N LYS A 266 -2.90 -6.50 -17.35
CA LYS A 266 -2.85 -7.58 -16.35
C LYS A 266 -2.94 -8.96 -17.00
N VAL A 267 -3.96 -9.19 -17.85
CA VAL A 267 -4.15 -10.48 -18.52
C VAL A 267 -2.94 -10.85 -19.38
N ILE A 268 -2.42 -9.89 -20.15
CA ILE A 268 -1.26 -10.15 -21.00
C ILE A 268 0.00 -10.40 -20.18
N MET A 269 0.27 -9.61 -19.12
CA MET A 269 1.43 -9.82 -18.25
C MET A 269 1.45 -11.21 -17.60
N LEU A 270 0.29 -11.74 -17.23
CA LEU A 270 0.16 -13.08 -16.67
C LEU A 270 0.25 -14.20 -17.73
N SER A 271 -0.01 -13.87 -19.00
CA SER A 271 0.04 -14.81 -20.11
C SER A 271 1.41 -14.86 -20.81
N LEU A 272 2.31 -13.89 -20.59
CA LEU A 272 3.59 -13.78 -21.29
C LEU A 272 4.45 -15.03 -21.21
N ASP A 273 4.47 -15.68 -20.05
CA ASP A 273 5.28 -16.89 -19.82
C ASP A 273 4.75 -18.13 -20.54
N LYS A 274 3.50 -18.07 -21.07
CA LYS A 274 2.78 -19.18 -21.72
C LYS A 274 2.64 -19.02 -23.23
N VAL A 275 3.05 -17.88 -23.78
CA VAL A 275 2.99 -17.54 -25.20
C VAL A 275 4.37 -17.79 -25.84
N LYS A 276 4.42 -17.92 -27.17
CA LYS A 276 5.70 -18.05 -27.91
C LYS A 276 6.57 -16.82 -27.67
N PRO A 277 7.91 -16.98 -27.55
CA PRO A 277 8.82 -15.86 -27.29
C PRO A 277 8.72 -14.71 -28.30
N GLU A 278 8.48 -15.03 -29.58
CA GLU A 278 8.31 -14.02 -30.64
C GLU A 278 7.01 -13.22 -30.45
N SER A 279 5.91 -13.91 -30.14
CA SER A 279 4.60 -13.28 -29.83
C SER A 279 4.71 -12.46 -28.54
N ALA A 280 5.40 -12.95 -27.51
CA ALA A 280 5.61 -12.23 -26.26
C ALA A 280 6.33 -10.89 -26.48
N LEU A 281 7.41 -10.86 -27.28
CA LEU A 281 8.12 -9.62 -27.63
C LEU A 281 7.24 -8.63 -28.40
N GLN A 282 6.35 -9.12 -29.27
CA GLN A 282 5.39 -8.25 -29.97
C GLN A 282 4.33 -7.70 -29.01
N LEU A 283 3.84 -8.49 -28.07
CA LEU A 283 2.87 -8.08 -27.06
C LEU A 283 3.47 -7.01 -26.14
N ILE A 284 4.70 -7.19 -25.67
CA ILE A 284 5.44 -6.19 -24.86
C ILE A 284 5.53 -4.86 -25.62
N LYS A 285 5.88 -4.87 -26.92
CA LYS A 285 5.93 -3.65 -27.73
C LYS A 285 4.56 -2.99 -27.90
N LYS A 286 3.47 -3.78 -27.95
CA LYS A 286 2.10 -3.27 -28.08
C LYS A 286 1.57 -2.72 -26.75
N MET A 287 2.10 -3.14 -25.59
CA MET A 287 1.71 -2.61 -24.28
C MET A 287 2.32 -1.24 -23.96
N ALA A 288 3.46 -0.90 -24.54
CA ALA A 288 4.14 0.36 -24.25
C ALA A 288 3.30 1.63 -24.58
N PRO A 289 2.70 1.80 -25.78
CA PRO A 289 1.92 3.00 -26.09
C PRO A 289 0.71 3.23 -25.17
N PRO A 290 -0.12 2.22 -24.83
CA PRO A 290 -1.21 2.39 -23.87
C PRO A 290 -0.74 2.87 -22.48
N LEU A 291 0.37 2.31 -21.96
CA LEU A 291 0.93 2.74 -20.69
C LEU A 291 1.38 4.21 -20.73
N VAL A 292 2.03 4.63 -21.82
CA VAL A 292 2.39 6.04 -22.07
C VAL A 292 1.16 6.96 -22.09
N THR A 293 0.07 6.52 -22.74
CA THR A 293 -1.17 7.29 -22.79
C THR A 293 -1.79 7.48 -21.41
N LEU A 294 -1.73 6.47 -20.55
CA LEU A 294 -2.24 6.54 -19.17
C LEU A 294 -1.48 7.57 -18.32
N VAL A 295 -0.18 7.75 -18.53
CA VAL A 295 0.62 8.78 -17.86
C VAL A 295 0.22 10.21 -18.23
N SER A 296 -0.51 10.39 -19.33
CA SER A 296 -1.01 11.70 -19.75
C SER A 296 -2.46 12.00 -19.29
N SER A 297 -3.03 11.17 -18.44
CA SER A 297 -4.39 11.29 -17.91
C SER A 297 -4.48 12.26 -16.71
N ALA A 298 -5.64 12.32 -16.06
CA ALA A 298 -5.83 13.08 -14.81
C ALA A 298 -4.85 12.57 -13.70
N PRO A 299 -4.40 13.45 -12.80
CA PRO A 299 -3.35 13.12 -11.82
C PRO A 299 -3.63 11.87 -10.98
N GLU A 300 -4.88 11.61 -10.62
CA GLU A 300 -5.27 10.43 -9.83
C GLU A 300 -5.11 9.14 -10.64
N VAL A 301 -5.51 9.17 -11.91
CA VAL A 301 -5.35 8.04 -12.84
C VAL A 301 -3.88 7.84 -13.19
N GLU A 302 -3.17 8.95 -13.44
CA GLU A 302 -1.72 8.96 -13.70
C GLU A 302 -0.95 8.31 -12.54
N TYR A 303 -1.26 8.68 -11.28
CA TYR A 303 -0.62 8.10 -10.10
C TYR A 303 -0.82 6.58 -10.02
N VAL A 304 -2.06 6.11 -10.19
CA VAL A 304 -2.35 4.66 -10.21
C VAL A 304 -1.60 3.97 -11.35
N ALA A 305 -1.55 4.58 -12.53
CA ALA A 305 -0.81 4.04 -13.67
C ALA A 305 0.71 3.96 -13.36
N LEU A 306 1.31 5.00 -12.79
CA LEU A 306 2.73 5.03 -12.41
C LEU A 306 3.06 3.95 -11.39
N ARG A 307 2.23 3.77 -10.35
CA ARG A 307 2.42 2.69 -9.36
C ARG A 307 2.41 1.30 -10.00
N ASN A 308 1.48 1.06 -10.91
CA ASN A 308 1.41 -0.21 -11.64
C ASN A 308 2.58 -0.36 -12.65
N ILE A 309 2.98 0.71 -13.35
CA ILE A 309 4.15 0.71 -14.23
C ILE A 309 5.42 0.36 -13.45
N ASN A 310 5.55 0.85 -12.22
CA ASN A 310 6.66 0.53 -11.32
C ASN A 310 6.77 -0.99 -11.04
N LEU A 311 5.63 -1.69 -10.88
CA LEU A 311 5.59 -3.16 -10.75
C LEU A 311 5.95 -3.86 -12.07
N ILE A 312 5.38 -3.38 -13.17
CA ILE A 312 5.61 -3.96 -14.52
C ILE A 312 7.09 -3.87 -14.89
N LEU A 313 7.75 -2.74 -14.61
CA LEU A 313 9.18 -2.54 -14.88
C LEU A 313 10.09 -3.46 -14.05
N GLN A 314 9.66 -3.89 -12.86
CA GLN A 314 10.43 -4.87 -12.08
C GLN A 314 10.39 -6.26 -12.71
N LYS A 315 9.29 -6.64 -13.38
CA LYS A 315 9.19 -7.91 -14.12
C LYS A 315 9.75 -7.83 -15.54
N GLN A 316 9.52 -6.70 -16.24
CA GLN A 316 9.89 -6.47 -17.63
C GLN A 316 10.61 -5.09 -17.78
N PRO A 317 11.90 -5.00 -17.46
CA PRO A 317 12.63 -3.72 -17.44
C PRO A 317 12.68 -2.99 -18.79
N ASP A 318 12.62 -3.73 -19.90
CA ASP A 318 12.82 -3.17 -21.23
C ASP A 318 11.57 -2.55 -21.88
N ILE A 319 10.38 -2.73 -21.27
CA ILE A 319 9.09 -2.38 -21.91
C ILE A 319 8.99 -0.89 -22.26
N LEU A 320 9.54 0.01 -21.45
CA LEU A 320 9.48 1.47 -21.62
C LEU A 320 10.88 2.12 -21.77
N SER A 321 11.91 1.32 -22.06
CA SER A 321 13.31 1.79 -22.11
C SER A 321 13.57 2.94 -23.09
N LYS A 322 12.73 3.12 -24.10
CA LYS A 322 12.82 4.19 -25.12
C LYS A 322 11.98 5.42 -24.78
N GLU A 323 11.06 5.31 -23.84
CA GLU A 323 10.01 6.31 -23.57
C GLU A 323 10.29 7.12 -22.29
N MET A 324 11.54 7.24 -21.89
CA MET A 324 11.90 7.92 -20.62
C MET A 324 11.39 9.36 -20.54
N ARG A 325 11.37 10.11 -21.67
CA ARG A 325 10.94 11.51 -21.71
C ARG A 325 9.48 11.73 -21.28
N VAL A 326 8.64 10.71 -21.41
CA VAL A 326 7.23 10.78 -21.00
C VAL A 326 7.08 10.96 -19.49
N PHE A 327 8.07 10.46 -18.75
CA PHE A 327 8.10 10.51 -17.28
C PHE A 327 8.74 11.78 -16.72
N PHE A 328 9.17 12.73 -17.56
CA PHE A 328 9.67 14.01 -17.08
C PHE A 328 8.58 14.77 -16.32
N CYS A 329 8.95 15.31 -15.16
CA CYS A 329 8.00 16.00 -14.28
C CYS A 329 7.60 17.34 -14.90
N LYS A 330 6.30 17.61 -14.93
CA LYS A 330 5.77 18.91 -15.34
C LYS A 330 5.63 19.81 -14.13
N TYR A 331 5.72 21.11 -14.34
CA TYR A 331 5.57 22.10 -13.25
C TYR A 331 4.26 21.93 -12.47
N ASN A 332 3.16 21.64 -13.17
CA ASN A 332 1.83 21.51 -12.58
C ASN A 332 1.53 20.12 -12.00
N ASP A 333 2.46 19.18 -12.07
CA ASP A 333 2.25 17.84 -11.51
C ASP A 333 2.20 17.93 -9.99
N PRO A 334 1.27 17.26 -9.31
CA PRO A 334 1.27 17.12 -7.86
C PRO A 334 2.54 16.42 -7.37
N GLU A 335 2.95 16.72 -6.15
CA GLU A 335 4.17 16.17 -5.53
C GLU A 335 4.21 14.64 -5.58
N TYR A 336 3.12 13.97 -5.22
CA TYR A 336 3.04 12.50 -5.22
C TYR A 336 3.24 11.89 -6.62
N VAL A 337 2.83 12.58 -7.69
CA VAL A 337 3.09 12.16 -9.08
C VAL A 337 4.55 12.38 -9.44
N LYS A 338 5.13 13.53 -9.11
CA LYS A 338 6.54 13.84 -9.36
C LYS A 338 7.45 12.80 -8.71
N LEU A 339 7.17 12.39 -7.46
CA LEU A 339 7.97 11.39 -6.74
C LEU A 339 7.94 10.01 -7.41
N GLU A 340 6.79 9.55 -7.88
CA GLU A 340 6.69 8.28 -8.60
C GLU A 340 7.37 8.32 -9.98
N LYS A 341 7.27 9.45 -10.70
CA LYS A 341 7.99 9.66 -11.95
C LYS A 341 9.50 9.56 -11.75
N LEU A 342 10.03 10.16 -10.68
CA LEU A 342 11.46 10.05 -10.33
C LEU A 342 11.90 8.58 -10.15
N GLU A 343 11.13 7.77 -9.43
CA GLU A 343 11.46 6.37 -9.24
C GLU A 343 11.49 5.59 -10.57
N ILE A 344 10.53 5.86 -11.44
CA ILE A 344 10.48 5.21 -12.76
C ILE A 344 11.65 5.66 -13.65
N MET A 345 11.98 6.96 -13.66
CA MET A 345 13.12 7.47 -14.42
C MET A 345 14.45 6.81 -14.00
N ILE A 346 14.67 6.61 -12.69
CA ILE A 346 15.84 5.89 -12.18
C ILE A 346 15.85 4.45 -12.68
N LYS A 347 14.69 3.77 -12.67
CA LYS A 347 14.58 2.39 -13.17
C LYS A 347 14.82 2.29 -14.67
N LEU A 348 14.42 3.29 -15.45
CA LEU A 348 14.63 3.37 -16.91
C LEU A 348 16.00 3.89 -17.30
N ALA A 349 16.77 4.45 -16.37
CA ALA A 349 18.10 4.99 -16.63
C ALA A 349 19.03 3.92 -17.18
N ASN A 350 19.66 4.23 -18.31
CA ASN A 350 20.67 3.42 -18.99
C ASN A 350 21.79 4.31 -19.58
N GLU A 351 22.85 3.72 -20.10
CA GLU A 351 24.00 4.46 -20.63
C GLU A 351 23.65 5.46 -21.75
N LYS A 352 22.58 5.21 -22.49
CA LYS A 352 22.19 6.04 -23.64
C LYS A 352 21.35 7.27 -23.26
N ASN A 353 20.60 7.19 -22.18
CA ASN A 353 19.64 8.24 -21.78
C ASN A 353 20.07 9.00 -20.52
N VAL A 354 21.13 8.57 -19.84
CA VAL A 354 21.57 9.12 -18.56
C VAL A 354 21.90 10.62 -18.64
N ASP A 355 22.44 11.11 -19.74
CA ASP A 355 22.79 12.53 -19.87
C ASP A 355 21.55 13.43 -19.93
N GLN A 356 20.48 12.99 -20.60
CA GLN A 356 19.21 13.71 -20.61
C GLN A 356 18.56 13.67 -19.22
N LEU A 357 18.63 12.53 -18.55
CA LEU A 357 18.11 12.40 -17.20
C LEU A 357 18.86 13.31 -16.21
N LEU A 358 20.19 13.38 -16.29
CA LEU A 358 20.98 14.23 -15.40
C LEU A 358 20.70 15.72 -15.63
N ALA A 359 20.47 16.15 -16.87
CA ALA A 359 20.09 17.52 -17.18
C ALA A 359 18.75 17.88 -16.49
N GLU A 360 17.76 17.02 -16.60
CA GLU A 360 16.45 17.19 -15.93
C GLU A 360 16.56 17.17 -14.40
N LEU A 361 17.31 16.21 -13.84
CA LEU A 361 17.49 16.13 -12.39
C LEU A 361 18.22 17.36 -11.82
N LYS A 362 19.14 17.97 -12.60
CA LYS A 362 19.78 19.23 -12.22
C LYS A 362 18.79 20.39 -12.17
N GLU A 363 17.84 20.46 -13.13
CA GLU A 363 16.75 21.44 -13.08
C GLU A 363 15.82 21.20 -11.90
N TYR A 364 15.45 19.95 -11.60
CA TYR A 364 14.61 19.62 -10.46
C TYR A 364 15.27 19.96 -9.11
N ALA A 365 16.60 19.89 -9.03
CA ALA A 365 17.34 20.32 -7.85
C ALA A 365 17.27 21.84 -7.57
N SER A 366 16.73 22.62 -8.50
CA SER A 366 16.52 24.08 -8.40
C SER A 366 15.07 24.45 -8.12
N GLU A 367 14.14 23.49 -7.96
CA GLU A 367 12.74 23.74 -7.64
C GLU A 367 12.55 24.23 -6.19
N VAL A 368 11.34 24.70 -5.87
CA VAL A 368 11.00 25.27 -4.56
C VAL A 368 10.65 24.21 -3.51
N ASP A 369 10.15 23.05 -3.97
CA ASP A 369 9.70 21.97 -3.10
C ASP A 369 10.88 21.18 -2.53
N VAL A 370 11.10 21.31 -1.21
CA VAL A 370 12.26 20.74 -0.50
C VAL A 370 12.31 19.21 -0.61
N ASP A 371 11.17 18.54 -0.44
CA ASP A 371 11.13 17.06 -0.45
C ASP A 371 11.38 16.50 -1.84
N PHE A 372 10.83 17.15 -2.86
CA PHE A 372 11.11 16.81 -4.24
C PHE A 372 12.57 17.03 -4.63
N VAL A 373 13.15 18.18 -4.25
CA VAL A 373 14.57 18.50 -4.50
C VAL A 373 15.50 17.48 -3.84
N ARG A 374 15.27 17.14 -2.57
CA ARG A 374 16.06 16.11 -1.88
C ARG A 374 15.98 14.76 -2.62
N ARG A 375 14.78 14.38 -3.10
CA ARG A 375 14.60 13.15 -3.89
C ARG A 375 15.31 13.21 -5.24
N ALA A 376 15.30 14.37 -5.91
CA ALA A 376 16.01 14.57 -7.17
C ALA A 376 17.53 14.42 -6.99
N VAL A 377 18.10 15.01 -5.94
CA VAL A 377 19.54 14.86 -5.61
C VAL A 377 19.88 13.39 -5.29
N ARG A 378 19.04 12.68 -4.52
CA ARG A 378 19.20 11.24 -4.28
C ARG A 378 19.14 10.42 -5.57
N ALA A 379 18.25 10.82 -6.50
CA ALA A 379 18.13 10.16 -7.80
C ALA A 379 19.42 10.24 -8.63
N ILE A 380 20.14 11.38 -8.58
CA ILE A 380 21.46 11.52 -9.21
C ILE A 380 22.43 10.46 -8.65
N GLY A 381 22.47 10.29 -7.33
CA GLY A 381 23.32 9.28 -6.70
C GLY A 381 22.92 7.85 -7.05
N GLN A 382 21.64 7.55 -7.11
CA GLN A 382 21.17 6.23 -7.52
C GLN A 382 21.53 5.91 -8.98
N CYS A 383 21.51 6.92 -9.87
CA CYS A 383 22.01 6.78 -11.23
C CYS A 383 23.53 6.49 -11.26
N ALA A 384 24.32 7.16 -10.41
CA ALA A 384 25.75 6.93 -10.30
C ALA A 384 26.07 5.51 -9.81
N ILE A 385 25.29 4.98 -8.87
CA ILE A 385 25.46 3.62 -8.34
C ILE A 385 25.00 2.57 -9.38
N LYS A 386 23.96 2.86 -10.16
CA LYS A 386 23.38 1.95 -11.14
C LYS A 386 24.24 1.84 -12.40
N ILE A 387 24.81 2.96 -12.87
CA ILE A 387 25.52 3.05 -14.18
C ILE A 387 26.94 3.50 -13.94
N ASP A 388 27.88 2.55 -13.96
CA ASP A 388 29.30 2.79 -13.69
C ASP A 388 29.93 3.83 -14.65
N SER A 389 29.53 3.80 -15.93
CA SER A 389 30.02 4.74 -16.96
C SER A 389 29.53 6.18 -16.78
N ALA A 390 28.47 6.39 -16.01
CA ALA A 390 27.89 7.71 -15.73
C ALA A 390 28.33 8.30 -14.39
N SER A 391 28.99 7.53 -13.54
CA SER A 391 29.33 7.92 -12.17
C SER A 391 30.12 9.25 -12.09
N GLU A 392 31.07 9.48 -12.97
CA GLU A 392 31.87 10.73 -13.03
C GLU A 392 31.00 11.94 -13.38
N ARG A 393 30.09 11.79 -14.34
CA ARG A 393 29.15 12.84 -14.75
C ARG A 393 28.18 13.19 -13.63
N CYS A 394 27.66 12.19 -12.92
CA CYS A 394 26.79 12.37 -11.75
C CYS A 394 27.51 13.15 -10.65
N ILE A 395 28.77 12.81 -10.37
CA ILE A 395 29.59 13.51 -9.38
C ILE A 395 29.82 14.96 -9.78
N ASN A 396 30.14 15.23 -11.04
CA ASN A 396 30.33 16.60 -11.52
C ASN A 396 29.03 17.45 -11.33
N VAL A 397 27.87 16.87 -11.62
CA VAL A 397 26.58 17.55 -11.35
C VAL A 397 26.37 17.80 -9.86
N LEU A 398 26.71 16.85 -8.97
CA LEU A 398 26.61 17.04 -7.53
C LEU A 398 27.57 18.13 -7.02
N LEU A 399 28.78 18.17 -7.55
CA LEU A 399 29.77 19.23 -7.23
C LEU A 399 29.30 20.61 -7.72
N ASP A 400 28.72 20.67 -8.92
CA ASP A 400 28.10 21.91 -9.41
C ASP A 400 27.03 22.41 -8.46
N LEU A 401 26.19 21.51 -7.90
CA LEU A 401 25.16 21.86 -6.93
C LEU A 401 25.72 22.33 -5.60
N ILE A 402 26.84 21.76 -5.14
CA ILE A 402 27.54 22.18 -3.91
C ILE A 402 28.22 23.53 -4.09
N ASN A 403 28.87 23.76 -5.24
CA ASN A 403 29.69 24.94 -5.51
C ASN A 403 28.91 26.10 -6.10
N SER A 404 27.59 25.95 -6.40
CA SER A 404 26.81 27.02 -7.01
C SER A 404 26.75 28.25 -6.09
N SER A 405 27.49 29.27 -6.47
CA SER A 405 27.65 30.51 -5.70
C SER A 405 26.39 31.42 -5.71
N THR A 406 25.49 31.23 -6.65
CA THR A 406 24.30 32.06 -6.86
C THR A 406 23.13 31.69 -5.96
N HIS A 407 23.00 30.42 -5.57
CA HIS A 407 21.93 29.93 -4.68
C HIS A 407 22.43 28.74 -3.88
N LYS A 408 23.30 28.97 -2.88
CA LYS A 408 23.63 27.91 -1.90
C LYS A 408 22.41 27.60 -1.06
N VAL A 409 21.72 26.55 -1.40
CA VAL A 409 20.57 26.06 -0.64
C VAL A 409 21.06 24.99 0.32
N PRO A 410 21.03 25.19 1.64
CA PRO A 410 21.67 24.30 2.62
C PRO A 410 21.22 22.85 2.51
N TYR A 411 19.91 22.57 2.31
CA TYR A 411 19.39 21.21 2.22
C TYR A 411 19.85 20.48 0.94
N VAL A 412 20.17 21.19 -0.16
CA VAL A 412 20.73 20.57 -1.37
C VAL A 412 22.17 20.12 -1.12
N VAL A 413 22.98 20.96 -0.49
CA VAL A 413 24.37 20.64 -0.12
C VAL A 413 24.40 19.45 0.83
N GLN A 414 23.57 19.44 1.84
CA GLN A 414 23.45 18.37 2.82
C GLN A 414 23.09 17.02 2.18
N GLU A 415 22.11 17.04 1.30
CA GLU A 415 21.69 15.83 0.59
C GLU A 415 22.76 15.36 -0.41
N ALA A 416 23.42 16.29 -1.11
CA ALA A 416 24.51 15.94 -2.05
C ALA A 416 25.69 15.27 -1.33
N ILE A 417 26.07 15.72 -0.14
CA ILE A 417 27.14 15.10 0.66
C ILE A 417 26.73 13.69 1.10
N THR A 418 25.49 13.50 1.52
CA THR A 418 24.98 12.18 1.89
C THR A 418 25.05 11.20 0.73
N VAL A 419 24.71 11.66 -0.46
CA VAL A 419 24.74 10.87 -1.69
C VAL A 419 26.16 10.57 -2.14
N ILE A 420 27.07 11.56 -2.06
CA ILE A 420 28.48 11.37 -2.43
C ILE A 420 29.15 10.33 -1.53
N LYS A 421 28.81 10.25 -0.25
CA LYS A 421 29.27 9.18 0.65
C LYS A 421 28.90 7.80 0.11
N ASP A 422 27.69 7.61 -0.41
CA ASP A 422 27.26 6.33 -0.99
C ASP A 422 28.01 6.01 -2.28
N ILE A 423 28.32 7.01 -3.10
CA ILE A 423 29.15 6.85 -4.29
C ILE A 423 30.60 6.45 -3.90
N PHE A 424 31.18 7.08 -2.90
CA PHE A 424 32.52 6.69 -2.39
C PHE A 424 32.54 5.27 -1.84
N ARG A 425 31.45 4.85 -1.20
CA ARG A 425 31.32 3.47 -0.72
C ARG A 425 31.22 2.46 -1.86
N LYS A 426 30.59 2.83 -2.97
CA LYS A 426 30.51 1.98 -4.17
C LYS A 426 31.81 1.93 -4.95
N TYR A 427 32.54 3.08 -5.05
CA TYR A 427 33.75 3.23 -5.82
C TYR A 427 34.89 3.75 -4.93
N PRO A 428 35.45 2.93 -4.04
CA PRO A 428 36.57 3.34 -3.19
C PRO A 428 37.78 3.75 -4.05
N SER A 429 38.45 4.79 -3.62
CA SER A 429 39.71 5.31 -4.24
C SER A 429 39.60 5.94 -5.63
N ARG A 430 38.38 6.03 -6.22
CA ARG A 430 38.24 6.59 -7.59
C ARG A 430 38.09 8.12 -7.61
N TYR A 431 37.50 8.72 -6.58
CA TYR A 431 37.11 10.13 -6.58
C TYR A 431 37.68 10.93 -5.41
N GLU A 432 38.89 10.59 -4.97
CA GLU A 432 39.54 11.19 -3.79
C GLU A 432 39.82 12.71 -3.94
N ALA A 433 40.00 13.19 -5.18
CA ALA A 433 40.27 14.61 -5.47
C ALA A 433 39.15 15.58 -4.98
N ILE A 434 37.99 15.06 -4.70
CA ILE A 434 36.81 15.85 -4.30
C ILE A 434 36.76 16.12 -2.79
N ILE A 435 37.47 15.33 -2.00
CA ILE A 435 37.44 15.37 -0.54
C ILE A 435 37.74 16.78 0.03
N PRO A 436 38.74 17.54 -0.45
CA PRO A 436 38.98 18.89 0.04
C PRO A 436 37.79 19.84 -0.14
N THR A 437 37.10 19.73 -1.27
CA THR A 437 35.88 20.51 -1.56
C THR A 437 34.73 20.16 -0.59
N LEU A 438 34.58 18.89 -0.25
CA LEU A 438 33.58 18.46 0.73
C LEU A 438 33.91 18.94 2.14
N CYS A 439 35.18 18.90 2.54
CA CYS A 439 35.62 19.40 3.84
C CYS A 439 35.44 20.92 3.99
N SER A 440 35.57 21.70 2.90
CA SER A 440 35.32 23.15 2.93
C SER A 440 33.84 23.53 3.13
N SER A 441 32.91 22.60 2.97
CA SER A 441 31.46 22.82 3.18
C SER A 441 30.97 22.44 4.59
N LEU A 442 31.88 22.19 5.52
CA LEU A 442 31.58 21.72 6.87
C LEU A 442 30.65 22.66 7.63
N ASP A 443 30.92 23.99 7.55
CA ASP A 443 30.18 25.02 8.29
C ASP A 443 28.73 25.17 7.80
N ASP A 444 28.43 24.73 6.59
CA ASP A 444 27.10 24.80 5.99
C ASP A 444 26.19 23.62 6.44
N LEU A 445 26.72 22.63 7.19
CA LEU A 445 25.99 21.42 7.57
C LEU A 445 25.28 21.56 8.91
N SER A 446 23.97 21.65 8.88
CA SER A 446 23.11 21.65 10.08
C SER A 446 22.44 20.30 10.34
N GLU A 447 22.24 19.48 9.30
CA GLU A 447 21.51 18.21 9.41
C GLU A 447 22.41 17.06 9.91
N PRO A 448 21.97 16.27 10.92
CA PRO A 448 22.80 15.20 11.52
C PRO A 448 23.25 14.14 10.50
N ASN A 449 22.41 13.79 9.54
CA ASN A 449 22.75 12.78 8.51
C ASN A 449 23.90 13.24 7.59
N ALA A 450 23.90 14.52 7.23
CA ALA A 450 24.94 15.09 6.39
C ALA A 450 26.27 15.20 7.14
N ARG A 451 26.21 15.65 8.41
CA ARG A 451 27.38 15.67 9.32
C ARG A 451 27.96 14.27 9.50
N ALA A 452 27.15 13.28 9.83
CA ALA A 452 27.59 11.91 9.97
C ALA A 452 28.21 11.35 8.68
N SER A 453 27.67 11.72 7.52
CA SER A 453 28.20 11.32 6.21
C SER A 453 29.57 11.91 5.93
N LEU A 454 29.78 13.19 6.25
CA LEU A 454 31.08 13.84 6.09
C LEU A 454 32.11 13.30 7.09
N ILE A 455 31.73 13.08 8.35
CA ILE A 455 32.60 12.46 9.36
C ILE A 455 33.02 11.05 8.91
N TRP A 456 32.12 10.29 8.30
CA TRP A 456 32.46 9.00 7.73
C TRP A 456 33.53 9.11 6.63
N ILE A 457 33.40 10.10 5.72
CA ILE A 457 34.38 10.36 4.66
C ILE A 457 35.73 10.72 5.26
N ILE A 458 35.77 11.61 6.26
CA ILE A 458 37.00 12.02 6.94
C ILE A 458 37.68 10.80 7.59
N GLY A 459 36.97 9.95 8.29
CA GLY A 459 37.52 8.74 8.91
C GLY A 459 38.01 7.70 7.90
N GLU A 460 37.27 7.51 6.80
CA GLU A 460 37.64 6.54 5.77
C GLU A 460 38.87 6.98 4.97
N TYR A 461 39.01 8.25 4.64
CA TYR A 461 40.06 8.82 3.85
C TYR A 461 41.04 9.66 4.68
N ALA A 462 41.20 9.34 5.97
CA ALA A 462 42.05 10.06 6.90
C ALA A 462 43.52 10.22 6.47
N GLU A 463 44.04 9.27 5.70
CA GLU A 463 45.42 9.32 5.14
C GLU A 463 45.59 10.45 4.12
N LYS A 464 44.54 10.78 3.38
CA LYS A 464 44.53 11.77 2.31
C LYS A 464 44.25 13.20 2.79
N ILE A 465 43.75 13.34 4.01
CA ILE A 465 43.36 14.63 4.63
C ILE A 465 44.47 15.00 5.62
N SER A 466 45.13 16.14 5.37
CA SER A 466 46.24 16.58 6.22
C SER A 466 45.82 17.02 7.60
N ASN A 467 44.67 17.67 7.70
CA ASN A 467 44.06 18.26 8.93
C ASN A 467 42.86 17.45 9.45
N ALA A 468 42.87 16.12 9.25
CA ALA A 468 41.74 15.27 9.71
C ALA A 468 41.59 15.27 11.24
N ASP A 469 42.69 15.38 11.97
CA ASP A 469 42.77 15.48 13.43
C ASP A 469 42.12 16.74 13.95
N ASP A 470 42.41 17.92 13.37
CA ASP A 470 41.81 19.18 13.74
C ASP A 470 40.29 19.18 13.49
N LEU A 471 39.86 18.66 12.30
CA LEU A 471 38.44 18.60 11.98
C LEU A 471 37.67 17.70 12.94
N LEU A 472 38.18 16.51 13.27
CA LEU A 472 37.50 15.62 14.23
C LEU A 472 37.57 16.15 15.68
N SER A 473 38.62 16.90 16.04
CA SER A 473 38.69 17.56 17.32
C SER A 473 37.61 18.64 17.50
N THR A 474 37.35 19.43 16.46
CA THR A 474 36.26 20.42 16.44
C THR A 474 34.90 19.79 16.66
N PHE A 475 34.63 18.64 16.01
CA PHE A 475 33.39 17.89 16.26
C PHE A 475 33.33 17.27 17.66
N LEU A 476 34.47 16.91 18.26
CA LEU A 476 34.51 16.36 19.62
C LEU A 476 34.17 17.42 20.67
N GLU A 477 34.49 18.69 20.45
CA GLU A 477 34.10 19.78 21.35
C GLU A 477 32.59 19.95 21.46
N GLY A 478 31.84 19.62 20.40
CA GLY A 478 30.39 19.68 20.37
C GLY A 478 29.68 18.34 20.63
N PHE A 479 30.39 17.29 21.05
CA PHE A 479 29.90 15.91 21.10
C PHE A 479 28.57 15.71 21.85
N ASP A 480 28.38 16.37 22.99
CA ASP A 480 27.19 16.24 23.84
C ASP A 480 25.92 16.85 23.20
N ASN A 481 26.11 17.81 22.32
CA ASN A 481 25.03 18.50 21.62
C ASN A 481 24.66 17.83 20.27
N GLU A 482 25.44 16.86 19.83
CA GLU A 482 25.24 16.17 18.55
C GLU A 482 24.25 15.00 18.66
N GLY A 483 23.55 14.72 17.57
CA GLY A 483 22.66 13.57 17.50
C GLY A 483 23.39 12.23 17.59
N VAL A 484 22.73 11.18 18.08
CA VAL A 484 23.27 9.83 18.29
C VAL A 484 24.00 9.28 17.06
N GLN A 485 23.48 9.54 15.86
CA GLN A 485 24.10 9.08 14.60
C GLN A 485 25.47 9.76 14.35
N VAL A 486 25.57 11.05 14.67
CA VAL A 486 26.82 11.79 14.54
C VAL A 486 27.83 11.29 15.57
N GLN A 487 27.40 11.12 16.82
CA GLN A 487 28.23 10.60 17.91
C GLN A 487 28.81 9.22 17.61
N LEU A 488 27.98 8.26 17.12
CA LEU A 488 28.43 6.94 16.72
C LEU A 488 29.43 6.98 15.55
N GLN A 489 29.19 7.87 14.61
CA GLN A 489 30.06 8.00 13.45
C GLN A 489 31.37 8.69 13.81
N LEU A 490 31.33 9.68 14.71
CA LEU A 490 32.51 10.37 15.20
C LEU A 490 33.43 9.42 15.97
N LEU A 491 32.87 8.60 16.88
CA LEU A 491 33.58 7.54 17.57
C LEU A 491 34.32 6.60 16.60
N THR A 492 33.59 6.12 15.61
CA THR A 492 34.16 5.19 14.60
C THR A 492 35.24 5.88 13.74
N ALA A 493 35.01 7.13 13.31
CA ALA A 493 35.96 7.89 12.49
C ALA A 493 37.25 8.19 13.26
N THR A 494 37.15 8.56 14.53
CA THR A 494 38.32 8.81 15.38
C THR A 494 39.16 7.56 15.60
N VAL A 495 38.53 6.41 15.81
CA VAL A 495 39.26 5.12 15.90
C VAL A 495 39.94 4.75 14.58
N LYS A 496 39.29 4.97 13.45
CA LYS A 496 39.90 4.76 12.12
C LYS A 496 41.06 5.68 11.87
N LEU A 497 40.94 6.97 12.23
CA LEU A 497 42.02 7.94 12.13
C LEU A 497 43.24 7.50 12.94
N PHE A 498 43.05 7.04 14.19
CA PHE A 498 44.13 6.53 15.03
C PHE A 498 44.81 5.30 14.44
N LEU A 499 44.05 4.33 13.92
CA LEU A 499 44.64 3.15 13.29
C LEU A 499 45.44 3.44 12.01
N LYS A 500 45.14 4.58 11.34
CA LYS A 500 45.85 5.04 10.14
C LYS A 500 46.99 6.01 10.44
N LYS A 501 46.87 6.87 11.45
CA LYS A 501 47.83 7.89 11.87
C LYS A 501 48.05 7.83 13.38
N PRO A 502 48.78 6.84 13.94
CA PRO A 502 48.86 6.64 15.39
C PRO A 502 49.65 7.76 16.12
N ASP A 503 50.62 8.38 15.47
CA ASP A 503 51.59 9.28 16.12
C ASP A 503 50.95 10.62 16.60
N SER A 504 50.02 11.18 15.85
CA SER A 504 49.39 12.49 16.13
C SER A 504 48.05 12.45 16.85
N THR A 505 47.40 11.25 16.92
CA THR A 505 45.99 11.16 17.28
C THR A 505 45.69 10.39 18.57
N GLN A 506 46.75 10.00 19.33
CA GLN A 506 46.60 9.23 20.56
C GLN A 506 45.77 9.98 21.62
N GLU A 507 46.03 11.26 21.84
CA GLU A 507 45.28 12.07 22.80
C GLU A 507 43.81 12.24 22.41
N LEU A 508 43.55 12.43 21.11
CA LEU A 508 42.20 12.57 20.58
C LEU A 508 41.35 11.31 20.82
N VAL A 509 41.92 10.12 20.56
CA VAL A 509 41.21 8.85 20.79
C VAL A 509 40.95 8.60 22.27
N GLN A 510 41.93 8.87 23.13
CA GLN A 510 41.75 8.72 24.57
C GLN A 510 40.65 9.66 25.11
N ARG A 511 40.64 10.92 24.67
CA ARG A 511 39.59 11.89 25.02
C ARG A 511 38.24 11.40 24.52
N MET A 512 38.12 10.99 23.24
CA MET A 512 36.90 10.48 22.64
C MET A 512 36.34 9.26 23.37
N LEU A 513 37.18 8.28 23.68
CA LEU A 513 36.75 7.07 24.39
C LEU A 513 36.29 7.39 25.82
N LYS A 514 36.95 8.32 26.51
CA LYS A 514 36.53 8.76 27.86
C LYS A 514 35.17 9.45 27.81
N THR A 515 34.96 10.40 26.91
CA THR A 515 33.68 11.09 26.75
C THR A 515 32.57 10.12 26.40
N ALA A 516 32.82 9.19 25.46
CA ALA A 516 31.80 8.22 25.05
C ALA A 516 31.44 7.18 26.13
N THR A 517 32.40 6.86 27.06
CA THR A 517 32.13 5.87 28.12
C THR A 517 31.56 6.48 29.39
N ASN A 518 31.98 7.70 29.75
CA ASN A 518 31.63 8.32 31.03
C ASN A 518 30.46 9.32 30.91
N ASP A 519 30.44 10.12 29.86
CA ASP A 519 29.55 11.28 29.76
C ASP A 519 28.33 11.02 28.86
N CYS A 520 28.34 9.92 28.08
CA CYS A 520 27.26 9.60 27.17
C CYS A 520 26.14 8.75 27.82
N ASP A 521 24.88 9.23 27.71
CA ASP A 521 23.71 8.53 28.23
C ASP A 521 23.27 7.34 27.34
N ASN A 522 23.62 7.34 26.06
CA ASN A 522 23.19 6.31 25.12
C ASN A 522 23.98 5.00 25.31
N PRO A 523 23.30 3.86 25.58
CA PRO A 523 23.95 2.58 25.79
C PRO A 523 24.69 2.07 24.56
N ASP A 524 24.18 2.28 23.33
CA ASP A 524 24.80 1.79 22.09
C ASP A 524 26.16 2.44 21.84
N ILE A 525 26.30 3.74 22.16
CA ILE A 525 27.55 4.48 22.03
C ILE A 525 28.54 3.99 23.06
N ARG A 526 28.09 3.83 24.29
CA ARG A 526 28.91 3.37 25.42
C ARG A 526 29.45 1.96 25.20
N ASP A 527 28.60 1.04 24.77
CA ASP A 527 29.00 -0.34 24.50
C ASP A 527 30.00 -0.42 23.33
N ARG A 528 29.76 0.34 22.27
CA ARG A 528 30.69 0.43 21.14
C ARG A 528 32.05 1.03 21.54
N ALA A 529 32.04 2.04 22.40
CA ALA A 529 33.26 2.64 22.94
C ALA A 529 34.06 1.64 23.77
N TYR A 530 33.40 0.84 24.64
CA TYR A 530 34.06 -0.24 25.39
C TYR A 530 34.62 -1.32 24.49
N VAL A 531 33.91 -1.71 23.44
CA VAL A 531 34.40 -2.69 22.46
C VAL A 531 35.66 -2.18 21.79
N TYR A 532 35.65 -0.93 21.31
CA TYR A 532 36.84 -0.32 20.71
C TYR A 532 37.98 -0.19 21.69
N TRP A 533 37.73 0.24 22.93
CA TRP A 533 38.75 0.34 23.96
C TRP A 533 39.43 -0.99 24.22
N ARG A 534 38.67 -2.04 24.42
CA ARG A 534 39.20 -3.39 24.64
C ARG A 534 39.97 -3.93 23.43
N LEU A 535 39.41 -3.72 22.25
CA LEU A 535 40.03 -4.16 20.99
C LEU A 535 41.39 -3.48 20.77
N LEU A 536 41.49 -2.16 20.98
CA LEU A 536 42.74 -1.42 20.88
C LEU A 536 43.75 -1.79 21.95
N SER A 537 43.29 -2.14 23.17
CA SER A 537 44.16 -2.50 24.29
C SER A 537 44.70 -3.94 24.20
N SER A 538 43.92 -4.87 23.59
CA SER A 538 44.29 -6.28 23.52
C SER A 538 45.27 -6.55 22.38
N ASP A 539 44.93 -6.19 21.14
CA ASP A 539 45.77 -6.39 19.95
C ASP A 539 45.47 -5.31 18.87
N PRO A 540 46.38 -4.36 18.69
CA PRO A 540 46.24 -3.31 17.66
C PRO A 540 46.16 -3.85 16.22
N GLN A 541 46.76 -5.02 15.93
CA GLN A 541 46.71 -5.60 14.57
C GLN A 541 45.37 -6.22 14.29
N VAL A 542 44.74 -6.90 15.27
CA VAL A 542 43.37 -7.39 15.17
C VAL A 542 42.40 -6.22 15.09
N ALA A 543 42.60 -5.15 15.86
CA ALA A 543 41.81 -3.94 15.76
C ALA A 543 41.85 -3.35 14.34
N LYS A 544 43.03 -3.32 13.72
CA LYS A 544 43.19 -2.83 12.35
C LYS A 544 42.47 -3.72 11.33
N SER A 545 42.55 -5.03 11.44
CA SER A 545 41.86 -5.96 10.54
C SER A 545 40.34 -5.90 10.64
N VAL A 546 39.78 -5.67 11.84
CA VAL A 546 38.34 -5.59 12.08
C VAL A 546 37.78 -4.22 11.67
N VAL A 547 38.37 -3.12 12.13
CA VAL A 547 37.85 -1.76 11.93
C VAL A 547 38.03 -1.26 10.50
N LEU A 548 39.15 -1.63 9.86
CA LEU A 548 39.47 -1.26 8.48
C LEU A 548 39.09 -2.34 7.44
N SER A 549 38.33 -3.38 7.86
CA SER A 549 37.84 -4.42 6.95
C SER A 549 37.08 -3.83 5.76
N GLU A 550 37.13 -4.53 4.63
CA GLU A 550 36.37 -4.17 3.44
C GLU A 550 34.85 -4.18 3.76
N LYS A 551 34.16 -3.17 3.28
CA LYS A 551 32.73 -3.02 3.51
C LYS A 551 31.92 -3.79 2.47
N PRO A 552 30.76 -4.36 2.86
CA PRO A 552 29.90 -5.03 1.89
C PRO A 552 29.50 -4.06 0.77
N PRO A 553 29.46 -4.52 -0.49
CA PRO A 553 29.08 -3.69 -1.62
C PRO A 553 27.64 -3.19 -1.46
N LEU A 554 27.38 -1.96 -1.94
CA LEU A 554 26.01 -1.46 -2.04
C LEU A 554 25.29 -2.21 -3.15
N SER A 555 24.21 -2.91 -2.83
CA SER A 555 23.35 -3.52 -3.83
C SER A 555 22.46 -2.44 -4.48
N THR A 556 22.36 -2.49 -5.80
CA THR A 556 21.43 -1.64 -6.57
C THR A 556 19.98 -2.10 -6.40
N GLU A 557 19.79 -3.31 -5.89
CA GLU A 557 18.49 -3.99 -5.78
C GLU A 557 17.73 -3.73 -4.47
N THR A 558 18.26 -2.88 -3.59
CA THR A 558 17.71 -2.62 -2.25
C THR A 558 16.24 -2.15 -2.22
N LYS A 559 15.67 -1.82 -3.37
CA LYS A 559 14.24 -1.45 -3.49
C LYS A 559 13.41 -2.40 -4.36
N SER A 560 13.98 -3.51 -4.83
CA SER A 560 13.20 -4.52 -5.55
C SER A 560 12.34 -5.31 -4.57
N LEU A 561 11.09 -5.56 -4.96
CA LEU A 561 10.18 -6.38 -4.18
C LEU A 561 10.64 -7.85 -4.27
N PRO A 562 10.46 -8.65 -3.19
CA PRO A 562 10.70 -10.09 -3.27
C PRO A 562 9.91 -10.73 -4.42
N ALA A 563 10.49 -11.67 -5.13
CA ALA A 563 9.90 -12.27 -6.34
C ALA A 563 8.49 -12.86 -6.10
N GLY A 564 8.24 -13.45 -4.93
CA GLY A 564 6.93 -13.97 -4.55
C GLY A 564 5.87 -12.86 -4.45
N LEU A 565 6.19 -11.77 -3.73
CA LEU A 565 5.31 -10.62 -3.59
C LEU A 565 5.09 -9.90 -4.93
N LEU A 566 6.14 -9.77 -5.75
CA LEU A 566 6.03 -9.15 -7.08
C LEU A 566 5.06 -9.92 -7.98
N ASN A 567 5.15 -11.24 -8.05
CA ASN A 567 4.25 -12.06 -8.86
C ASN A 567 2.80 -11.97 -8.37
N GLU A 568 2.58 -11.91 -7.06
CA GLU A 568 1.26 -11.70 -6.50
C GLU A 568 0.69 -10.33 -6.86
N LEU A 569 1.48 -9.26 -6.68
CA LEU A 569 1.05 -7.89 -7.01
C LEU A 569 0.80 -7.69 -8.51
N ILE A 570 1.50 -8.40 -9.39
CA ILE A 570 1.19 -8.44 -10.83
C ILE A 570 -0.19 -9.05 -11.07
N GLY A 571 -0.55 -10.10 -10.32
CA GLY A 571 -1.90 -10.65 -10.31
C GLY A 571 -2.97 -9.68 -9.80
N GLU A 572 -2.57 -8.65 -9.06
CA GLU A 572 -3.44 -7.61 -8.48
C GLU A 572 -3.30 -6.24 -9.15
N ILE A 573 -2.73 -6.16 -10.38
CA ILE A 573 -2.68 -4.91 -11.17
C ILE A 573 -4.06 -4.26 -11.23
N SER A 574 -4.12 -2.93 -11.08
CA SER A 574 -5.36 -2.13 -11.06
C SER A 574 -6.18 -2.26 -9.76
N SER A 575 -5.67 -2.91 -8.72
CA SER A 575 -6.27 -2.96 -7.39
C SER A 575 -5.53 -2.06 -6.39
N LEU A 576 -6.09 -1.88 -5.18
CA LEU A 576 -5.42 -1.15 -4.10
C LEU A 576 -4.10 -1.82 -3.67
N ALA A 577 -4.02 -3.14 -3.73
CA ALA A 577 -2.81 -3.88 -3.41
C ALA A 577 -1.64 -3.46 -4.30
N SER A 578 -1.87 -3.30 -5.62
CA SER A 578 -0.86 -2.84 -6.56
C SER A 578 -0.48 -1.36 -6.39
N VAL A 579 -1.39 -0.52 -5.92
CA VAL A 579 -1.10 0.90 -5.64
C VAL A 579 -0.23 1.05 -4.40
N TYR A 580 -0.54 0.32 -3.32
CA TYR A 580 0.23 0.39 -2.08
C TYR A 580 1.47 -0.51 -2.06
N HIS A 581 1.65 -1.38 -3.06
CA HIS A 581 2.69 -2.43 -3.09
C HIS A 581 2.68 -3.31 -1.84
N LYS A 582 1.49 -3.64 -1.37
CA LYS A 582 1.27 -4.50 -0.20
C LYS A 582 0.25 -5.59 -0.54
N PRO A 583 0.34 -6.77 0.05
CA PRO A 583 -0.63 -7.83 -0.18
C PRO A 583 -2.03 -7.40 0.28
N LYS A 584 -3.06 -7.89 -0.38
CA LYS A 584 -4.46 -7.50 -0.13
C LYS A 584 -4.93 -7.78 1.31
N GLU A 585 -4.39 -8.79 1.95
CA GLU A 585 -4.69 -9.16 3.33
C GLU A 585 -4.27 -8.09 4.35
N SER A 586 -3.33 -7.21 3.98
CA SER A 586 -2.89 -6.10 4.84
C SER A 586 -3.93 -4.98 4.96
N PHE A 587 -4.89 -4.86 4.01
CA PHE A 587 -5.94 -3.83 4.01
C PHE A 587 -7.27 -4.36 4.50
N LEU A 588 -7.57 -5.61 4.17
CA LEU A 588 -8.75 -6.29 4.67
C LEU A 588 -8.48 -6.53 6.15
N GLY A 589 -8.96 -5.63 6.98
CA GLY A 589 -8.82 -5.74 8.42
C GLY A 589 -9.13 -7.16 8.89
N ARG A 590 -8.86 -7.51 10.14
CA ARG A 590 -8.97 -8.84 10.77
C ARG A 590 -10.36 -9.53 10.63
N GLY A 591 -10.92 -9.51 9.42
CA GLY A 591 -12.02 -10.34 9.01
C GLY A 591 -11.60 -11.82 8.97
N ARG A 592 -12.55 -12.72 9.08
CA ARG A 592 -12.44 -14.19 9.26
C ARG A 592 -11.27 -14.93 8.55
N PHE A 593 -10.62 -14.34 7.54
CA PHE A 593 -9.61 -15.01 6.71
C PHE A 593 -8.25 -14.31 6.64
N GLY A 594 -8.10 -13.08 7.17
CA GLY A 594 -6.86 -12.32 6.99
C GLY A 594 -5.77 -12.66 8.00
N ALA A 595 -6.13 -12.97 9.26
CA ALA A 595 -5.16 -13.20 10.32
C ALA A 595 -4.34 -14.49 10.09
N ASP A 596 -4.99 -15.57 9.67
CA ASP A 596 -4.32 -16.88 9.43
C ASP A 596 -3.39 -16.83 8.22
N LYS A 597 -3.74 -16.09 7.17
CA LYS A 597 -2.90 -15.94 5.98
C LYS A 597 -1.69 -15.05 6.25
N LEU A 598 -1.85 -13.96 7.00
CA LEU A 598 -0.74 -13.09 7.40
C LEU A 598 0.25 -13.83 8.30
N GLN A 599 -0.25 -14.66 9.21
CA GLN A 599 0.58 -15.46 10.09
C GLN A 599 1.33 -16.56 9.31
N LYS A 600 0.68 -17.24 8.38
CA LYS A 600 1.34 -18.21 7.49
C LYS A 600 2.42 -17.56 6.62
N ARG A 601 2.17 -16.36 6.07
CA ARG A 601 3.17 -15.60 5.31
C ARG A 601 4.35 -15.16 6.15
N ALA A 602 4.11 -14.60 7.33
CA ALA A 602 5.19 -14.22 8.24
C ALA A 602 6.10 -15.42 8.58
N ILE A 603 5.50 -16.60 8.76
CA ILE A 603 6.24 -17.85 8.98
C ILE A 603 6.99 -18.29 7.70
N GLU A 604 6.41 -18.13 6.52
CA GLU A 604 7.08 -18.46 5.25
C GLU A 604 8.22 -17.49 4.94
N GLU A 605 8.04 -16.20 5.16
CA GLU A 605 9.11 -15.19 5.04
C GLU A 605 10.24 -15.44 6.02
N GLN A 606 9.94 -15.76 7.28
CA GLN A 606 10.95 -16.15 8.25
C GLN A 606 11.69 -17.44 7.85
N ARG A 607 10.99 -18.42 7.26
CA ARG A 607 11.60 -19.64 6.72
C ARG A 607 12.44 -19.37 5.46
N ALA A 608 12.02 -18.44 4.61
CA ALA A 608 12.80 -18.04 3.45
C ALA A 608 14.08 -17.31 3.86
N LEU A 609 13.99 -16.33 4.77
CA LEU A 609 15.15 -15.66 5.36
C LEU A 609 16.09 -16.64 6.08
N ALA A 610 15.55 -17.61 6.80
CA ALA A 610 16.34 -18.64 7.44
C ALA A 610 16.98 -19.64 6.45
N ARG A 611 16.45 -19.77 5.23
CA ARG A 611 17.07 -20.56 4.15
C ARG A 611 18.15 -19.78 3.39
N GLU A 612 18.02 -18.46 3.31
CA GLU A 612 19.02 -17.57 2.69
C GLU A 612 20.21 -17.29 3.62
N ALA A 613 20.00 -17.26 4.95
CA ALA A 613 21.04 -17.08 5.94
C ALA A 613 22.21 -18.07 5.88
N PRO A 614 22.04 -19.36 5.58
CA PRO A 614 23.17 -20.28 5.48
C PRO A 614 24.00 -20.10 4.20
N VAL A 615 23.48 -19.44 3.17
CA VAL A 615 24.23 -19.17 1.93
C VAL A 615 25.17 -17.99 2.14
N GLU A 616 24.78 -16.93 2.84
CA GLU A 616 25.66 -15.84 3.24
C GLU A 616 26.73 -16.30 4.25
N ALA A 617 26.34 -17.15 5.21
CA ALA A 617 27.30 -17.73 6.15
C ALA A 617 28.31 -18.70 5.51
N ALA A 618 27.95 -19.32 4.38
CA ALA A 618 28.87 -20.17 3.61
C ALA A 618 29.85 -19.36 2.74
N LEU A 619 29.49 -18.17 2.32
CA LEU A 619 30.36 -17.23 1.58
C LEU A 619 31.37 -16.51 2.50
N THR A 620 31.11 -16.42 3.80
CA THR A 620 32.00 -15.82 4.81
C THR A 620 32.94 -16.82 5.48
N LYS A 621 32.86 -18.13 5.17
CA LYS A 621 33.80 -19.15 5.66
C LYS A 621 35.12 -19.15 4.90
N GLY A 622 35.78 -18.01 4.89
CA GLY A 622 37.20 -17.85 4.67
C GLY A 622 37.83 -17.29 5.94
N GLY A 623 38.07 -18.14 6.92
CA GLY A 623 39.02 -17.91 7.99
C GLY A 623 38.75 -16.73 8.92
N VAL A 624 37.80 -16.87 9.87
CA VAL A 624 37.90 -16.22 11.18
C VAL A 624 37.47 -17.26 12.21
N GLU A 625 38.43 -17.79 12.95
CA GLU A 625 38.20 -18.61 14.12
C GLU A 625 37.34 -17.83 15.12
N ASN A 626 36.36 -18.50 15.70
CA ASN A 626 35.43 -17.96 16.71
C ASN A 626 36.20 -17.36 17.89
N LEU A 627 36.17 -16.06 18.05
CA LEU A 627 36.73 -15.29 19.16
C LEU A 627 35.94 -15.43 20.47
N LEU A 628 35.01 -16.40 20.59
CA LEU A 628 34.19 -16.64 21.76
C LEU A 628 34.48 -17.96 22.48
N ASP A 629 35.43 -18.78 22.01
CA ASP A 629 35.90 -19.97 22.79
C ASP A 629 37.05 -19.59 23.71
N PHE A 630 36.70 -19.05 24.87
CA PHE A 630 37.61 -18.90 25.98
C PHE A 630 37.17 -19.85 27.11
N GLU A 631 37.46 -21.15 26.94
CA GLU A 631 37.63 -22.07 28.07
C GLU A 631 38.74 -23.07 27.73
N GLY A 632 39.75 -23.01 28.55
CA GLY A 632 40.94 -23.79 28.40
C GLY A 632 40.81 -25.22 28.89
N GLY A 633 41.56 -26.06 28.23
CA GLY A 633 42.25 -27.17 28.95
C GLY A 633 41.81 -28.58 28.62
N MET A 634 42.78 -29.28 28.03
CA MET A 634 43.11 -30.70 28.07
C MET A 634 42.40 -31.71 27.16
N ASP A 635 43.15 -32.01 26.13
CA ASP A 635 43.73 -33.33 25.74
C ASP A 635 42.78 -34.54 25.60
N SER A 636 42.82 -35.04 24.41
CA SER A 636 42.97 -36.41 23.92
C SER A 636 42.00 -36.85 22.83
N GLY A 637 42.59 -37.11 21.63
CA GLY A 637 42.40 -38.41 20.94
C GLY A 637 41.14 -38.65 20.11
N GLU A 638 41.37 -38.63 18.79
CA GLU A 638 40.86 -39.60 17.80
C GLU A 638 39.44 -39.56 17.24
N THR A 639 39.41 -39.28 15.96
CA THR A 639 38.81 -39.94 14.77
C THR A 639 37.43 -39.51 14.29
N PRO A 640 37.19 -39.45 12.97
CA PRO A 640 36.06 -38.78 12.32
C PRO A 640 34.90 -39.74 12.07
N ILE A 641 33.69 -39.32 12.41
CA ILE A 641 32.45 -40.04 12.07
C ILE A 641 31.55 -39.07 11.29
N SER A 642 31.12 -39.52 10.11
CA SER A 642 30.15 -38.89 9.23
C SER A 642 28.77 -38.74 9.88
N PRO A 643 28.02 -37.66 9.60
CA PRO A 643 26.70 -37.49 10.17
C PRO A 643 25.61 -38.00 9.25
N THR A 644 25.02 -39.11 9.59
CA THR A 644 23.61 -39.40 9.27
C THR A 644 22.85 -39.30 10.61
N ALA A 645 22.16 -38.19 10.83
CA ALA A 645 21.35 -38.02 12.03
C ALA A 645 19.86 -38.12 11.71
N ASP A 646 19.26 -39.14 12.27
CA ASP A 646 17.83 -39.46 12.29
C ASP A 646 17.04 -38.39 13.10
N PRO A 647 15.86 -37.96 12.66
CA PRO A 647 15.06 -36.91 13.34
C PRO A 647 14.57 -37.29 14.74
N ALA A 648 14.65 -38.55 15.14
CA ALA A 648 14.22 -39.04 16.45
C ALA A 648 15.19 -38.73 17.59
N MET A 649 16.42 -38.32 17.30
CA MET A 649 17.44 -38.03 18.34
C MET A 649 17.43 -36.60 18.88
N VAL A 650 16.80 -35.69 18.21
CA VAL A 650 16.72 -34.28 18.65
C VAL A 650 15.70 -34.08 19.79
N ALA A 651 14.75 -34.99 19.92
CA ALA A 651 13.74 -34.96 20.98
C ALA A 651 14.26 -35.46 22.34
N GLN A 652 15.44 -36.07 22.43
CA GLN A 652 16.01 -36.63 23.66
C GLN A 652 17.04 -35.74 24.38
N ILE A 653 17.44 -34.63 23.76
CA ILE A 653 18.41 -33.70 24.37
C ILE A 653 17.73 -32.54 25.12
N LEU A 654 16.42 -32.33 24.89
CA LEU A 654 15.61 -31.41 25.69
C LEU A 654 14.80 -32.19 26.71
N GLY A 655 15.42 -32.49 27.85
CA GLY A 655 14.77 -33.12 28.99
C GLY A 655 13.62 -32.27 29.54
N PRO A 656 12.64 -32.94 30.24
CA PRO A 656 11.45 -32.26 30.73
C PRO A 656 11.74 -31.62 32.09
N ALA A 657 11.90 -30.32 32.09
CA ALA A 657 11.74 -29.50 33.30
C ALA A 657 11.62 -28.04 32.89
N VAL A 658 10.39 -27.56 32.85
CA VAL A 658 9.98 -26.34 33.56
C VAL A 658 8.46 -26.27 33.42
N GLY A 659 7.81 -26.25 34.59
CA GLY A 659 6.39 -26.23 34.75
C GLY A 659 5.75 -24.92 34.30
N GLU A 660 4.46 -25.01 34.20
CA GLU A 660 3.50 -23.94 34.02
C GLU A 660 3.86 -22.63 34.74
N ALA A 661 4.39 -21.67 34.01
CA ALA A 661 4.33 -20.23 34.34
C ALA A 661 4.91 -19.44 33.17
N GLY A 662 4.07 -18.83 32.36
CA GLY A 662 4.55 -17.94 31.29
C GLY A 662 3.64 -17.68 30.10
N ALA A 663 2.34 -17.91 30.22
CA ALA A 663 1.38 -17.50 29.17
C ALA A 663 0.90 -16.04 29.32
N GLY A 664 1.58 -15.21 30.13
CA GLY A 664 1.15 -13.84 30.47
C GLY A 664 1.80 -12.71 29.67
N ASN A 665 2.93 -12.92 29.01
CA ASN A 665 3.75 -11.80 28.54
C ASN A 665 3.60 -11.41 27.06
N LEU A 666 2.77 -12.09 26.26
CA LEU A 666 2.52 -11.66 24.87
C LEU A 666 1.28 -10.75 24.75
N ASN A 667 0.37 -10.81 25.70
CA ASN A 667 -0.80 -9.93 25.72
C ASN A 667 -0.51 -8.54 26.31
N ASP A 668 0.49 -8.40 27.16
CA ASP A 668 0.88 -7.10 27.72
C ASP A 668 1.64 -6.22 26.72
N LEU A 669 2.27 -6.80 25.71
CA LEU A 669 2.91 -6.03 24.64
C LEU A 669 1.93 -5.55 23.56
N LEU A 670 0.76 -6.18 23.46
CA LEU A 670 -0.33 -5.78 22.55
C LEU A 670 -1.27 -4.74 23.14
N GLY A 671 -1.21 -4.50 24.45
CA GLY A 671 -2.02 -3.49 25.16
C GLY A 671 -1.50 -2.05 25.03
N LEU A 672 -0.33 -1.83 24.41
CA LEU A 672 0.27 -0.50 24.33
C LEU A 672 -0.12 0.30 23.06
N PHE A 673 -0.93 -0.27 22.16
CA PHE A 673 -1.38 0.40 20.93
C PHE A 673 -2.88 0.20 20.65
N GLY A 674 -3.75 0.59 21.58
CA GLY A 674 -5.19 0.56 21.33
C GLY A 674 -5.99 1.24 22.42
N GLU A 675 -6.12 2.54 22.37
CA GLU A 675 -7.18 3.27 23.04
C GLU A 675 -8.42 3.31 22.15
N ASP A 676 -9.49 2.67 22.60
CA ASP A 676 -10.86 2.97 22.20
C ASP A 676 -11.67 3.32 23.45
N PRO A 677 -12.39 4.44 23.47
CA PRO A 677 -13.20 4.85 24.60
C PRO A 677 -14.67 4.48 24.42
N ALA A 678 -15.22 3.62 25.20
CA ALA A 678 -16.61 3.70 25.68
C ALA A 678 -16.97 2.59 26.66
N ALA A 679 -17.32 2.97 27.83
CA ALA A 679 -18.55 2.67 28.57
C ALA A 679 -18.32 2.65 30.07
N GLY A 680 -19.04 3.54 30.73
CA GLY A 680 -18.94 3.82 32.14
C GLY A 680 -19.58 2.77 33.04
N SER A 681 -19.19 2.84 34.31
CA SER A 681 -20.14 2.91 35.48
C SER A 681 -19.38 3.09 36.78
N SER A 682 -19.72 4.17 37.49
CA SER A 682 -19.84 4.39 38.92
C SER A 682 -18.99 3.61 39.95
N ALA A 683 -18.17 4.36 40.73
CA ALA A 683 -18.37 4.50 42.16
C ALA A 683 -17.28 5.40 42.81
N SER A 684 -17.77 6.47 43.43
CA SER A 684 -17.38 7.16 44.66
C SER A 684 -15.99 7.08 45.25
N GLY A 685 -15.40 8.25 45.55
CA GLY A 685 -14.43 8.43 46.61
C GLY A 685 -13.53 9.67 46.41
N GLY A 686 -13.88 10.77 47.07
CA GLY A 686 -13.24 12.06 46.99
C GLY A 686 -11.82 12.15 47.55
N PHE A 687 -11.13 13.19 47.16
CA PHE A 687 -10.49 14.15 48.07
C PHE A 687 -10.01 15.38 47.26
N ALA A 688 -10.16 16.51 47.92
CA ALA A 688 -9.99 17.89 47.45
C ALA A 688 -8.55 18.38 47.42
N GLY A 689 -8.32 19.47 46.70
CA GLY A 689 -7.20 20.41 46.81
C GLY A 689 -6.55 20.68 45.47
N GLY A 690 -6.86 21.69 44.73
CA GLY A 690 -6.68 23.09 44.90
C GLY A 690 -5.33 23.53 44.41
N ILE A 691 -5.30 24.33 43.30
CA ILE A 691 -4.60 25.59 43.14
C ILE A 691 -4.86 26.13 41.72
N ALA A 692 -5.44 27.33 41.70
CA ALA A 692 -5.62 28.16 40.51
C ALA A 692 -4.41 29.10 40.31
N ALA A 693 -4.11 29.37 39.04
CA ALA A 693 -3.52 30.62 38.48
C ALA A 693 -3.09 30.27 37.06
N GLY A 694 -3.61 30.75 35.99
CA GLY A 694 -3.70 32.15 35.56
C GLY A 694 -2.77 32.33 34.38
N LEU A 695 -3.34 32.53 33.18
CA LEU A 695 -2.73 33.41 32.17
C LEU A 695 -3.74 33.62 31.02
N ASP A 696 -4.19 34.87 30.97
CA ASP A 696 -4.95 35.48 29.87
C ASP A 696 -4.13 35.66 28.60
N GLY A 697 -4.84 35.61 27.47
CA GLY A 697 -4.56 36.48 26.34
C GLY A 697 -3.79 35.89 25.18
N LEU A 698 -4.54 35.51 24.14
CA LEU A 698 -4.22 35.88 22.75
C LEU A 698 -5.39 35.50 21.83
N SER A 699 -6.16 36.51 21.46
CA SER A 699 -7.19 36.50 20.45
C SER A 699 -6.57 36.45 19.05
N LEU A 700 -6.97 35.52 18.21
CA LEU A 700 -6.80 35.57 16.76
C LEU A 700 -8.15 35.37 16.09
N GLU A 701 -8.59 36.41 15.38
CA GLU A 701 -9.79 36.41 14.54
C GLU A 701 -9.64 35.50 13.31
N PRO A 702 -10.71 34.80 12.88
CA PRO A 702 -10.70 34.07 11.62
C PRO A 702 -11.23 34.94 10.48
N SER A 703 -10.47 35.00 9.41
CA SER A 703 -10.81 35.55 8.10
C SER A 703 -11.93 34.75 7.45
N GLN A 704 -13.01 35.44 7.07
CA GLN A 704 -14.16 34.89 6.35
C GLN A 704 -13.86 34.73 4.87
N ALA A 705 -13.93 33.49 4.35
CA ALA A 705 -14.13 33.21 2.93
C ALA A 705 -15.54 32.63 2.72
N GLN A 706 -16.35 33.28 1.87
CA GLN A 706 -17.73 32.92 1.55
C GLN A 706 -17.77 31.68 0.65
N PRO A 707 -18.66 30.69 0.88
CA PRO A 707 -18.88 29.57 -0.05
C PRO A 707 -19.82 29.98 -1.19
N LYS A 708 -19.45 29.61 -2.43
CA LYS A 708 -20.29 29.70 -3.62
C LYS A 708 -21.51 28.77 -3.52
N LYS A 709 -22.68 29.30 -3.87
CA LYS A 709 -23.93 28.56 -3.98
C LYS A 709 -23.84 27.56 -5.15
N VAL A 710 -24.04 26.29 -4.88
CA VAL A 710 -24.27 25.23 -5.87
C VAL A 710 -25.78 25.08 -6.07
N ASN A 711 -26.22 25.11 -7.32
CA ASN A 711 -27.63 24.98 -7.71
C ASN A 711 -28.06 23.51 -7.64
N ASN A 712 -29.30 23.29 -7.21
CA ASN A 712 -29.94 21.97 -7.01
C ASN A 712 -30.15 21.13 -8.30
N GLU A 713 -29.81 21.62 -9.46
CA GLU A 713 -29.97 20.87 -10.74
C GLU A 713 -28.79 19.94 -11.05
N ASP A 714 -27.62 20.17 -10.43
CA ASP A 714 -26.40 19.38 -10.69
C ASP A 714 -26.35 18.03 -9.94
N ILE A 715 -27.26 17.79 -8.99
CA ILE A 715 -27.29 16.56 -8.18
C ILE A 715 -28.11 15.43 -8.84
N LEU A 716 -28.97 15.76 -9.80
CA LEU A 716 -29.86 14.78 -10.46
C LEU A 716 -29.21 14.03 -11.63
N GLY A 717 -28.02 14.44 -12.06
CA GLY A 717 -27.26 13.80 -13.14
C GLY A 717 -26.34 12.66 -12.71
N LEU A 718 -26.21 12.37 -11.43
CA LEU A 718 -25.24 11.39 -10.86
C LEU A 718 -25.86 10.07 -10.38
N PHE A 719 -27.14 9.81 -10.70
CA PHE A 719 -27.77 8.54 -10.37
C PHE A 719 -28.43 7.87 -11.58
#